data_1efedac53c66885aee029ac498377207
#
_entry.id   1efedac53c66885aee029ac498377207
#
_cell.length_a   1.000
_cell.length_b   1.000
_cell.length_c   1.000
_cell.angle_alpha   90.00
_cell.angle_beta   90.00
_cell.angle_gamma   90.00
#
_symmetry.space_group_name_H-M   'P 1'
#
loop_
_entity.id
_entity.type
_entity.pdbx_description
1 polymer ?
#
loop_
_entity_poly.entity_id
_entity_poly.type
_entity_poly.pdbx_seq_one_letter_code
_entity_poly.pdbx_strand_id
1 'polypeptide(L)'
;MKKLFAGLLVLSSFVSVGQRVHFQSGTYVLTTQKESIATADADEKEAQNMYRVVAFDRVLTDAEKGAWQKAGWELVGYLPDRAYLLRGIPGRVKAAAEPQAVAWSRLSAEMKLTQLLSNGNVPDYVEVRDRWEVLFLLADTRSALRFEQQLSGSSVAQVVRIETDEPQVVRVQVIPQALRALAAHPAVQFVQQKEAPAEPENNVGRKNHRTNAIQNEYTGGRAYDGTGVVVGHGDDGDIGPHVDFTGRILANYSNASQGNHGDHVAGTILGGGNKDPRGRGNAPGADLVYYSYPGNLTQVDNHYGLHAVRVTNSSYSDGCNAGYTMNTRTMDQDIRQNKKLMHVFSAGNNGTANCNYGAGAGWGNITGGHKQGKNIIAVANLDGNDAIAASSSRGPAHDGRIKPEVAALGTNVFSTIENHSYASFTGTSMACPGTAGTLATLYHAYRSTHIGQDPDGGLVKAIVMNTADDLGNAGPDFLYGYGRVNALRAARAIEQNRFMIDSLGAGQTDTLNLTVPANTKELRVLVYWTDPEALANAGRALVNNLNFRLVRDGQFWLPWVLNPNKNVASLNAAAVRAVDSLNNVEQVTLADPLAGPYKILVNGFNVPQGPQKYYVVYEFVPDYVELTYPMGGEAVVPGSNESIRWDASAGTTPFTLEWSSNGGASWSFAGTAPAAARSANWSVPTTPTGDLRLRIVRGTQSDETNAPLKNIAVPAALTVAWMCPDSTKLSWNTVPGASAYTVYRLGARDMDSLTTVVAPTLTVVMPAVQNTWFAVAAVTNNGRAGGRCIAIEKGTTLSGCIVEKDASVQSITAPIAGQFPSCQP
;
A
#
# COMPACT_ATOMS: atom_id res chain seq x y z
N MET A 1 54.10 -45.95 53.96
CA MET A 1 53.26 -45.97 52.73
C MET A 1 51.86 -45.71 53.17
N LYS A 2 51.45 -44.45 53.24
CA LYS A 2 50.04 -44.07 53.52
C LYS A 2 49.66 -42.99 52.45
N LYS A 3 48.71 -43.32 51.62
CA LYS A 3 48.18 -42.42 50.59
C LYS A 3 47.21 -41.44 51.29
N LEU A 4 47.51 -40.16 51.17
CA LEU A 4 46.57 -39.09 51.51
C LEU A 4 45.71 -38.83 50.24
N PHE A 5 44.38 -38.97 50.34
CA PHE A 5 43.39 -38.48 49.39
C PHE A 5 42.94 -37.10 49.85
N ALA A 6 43.34 -36.08 49.09
CA ALA A 6 42.79 -34.77 49.29
C ALA A 6 41.53 -34.62 48.38
N GLY A 7 40.39 -34.57 49.03
CA GLY A 7 39.12 -34.29 48.35
C GLY A 7 39.04 -32.83 47.97
N LEU A 8 38.97 -32.53 46.66
CA LEU A 8 38.70 -31.20 46.10
C LEU A 8 37.19 -30.99 46.11
N LEU A 9 36.67 -30.19 47.08
CA LEU A 9 35.29 -29.70 47.06
C LEU A 9 35.17 -28.64 45.93
N VAL A 10 34.61 -29.01 44.80
CA VAL A 10 34.20 -28.05 43.76
C VAL A 10 32.89 -27.42 44.25
N LEU A 11 32.99 -26.21 44.81
CA LEU A 11 31.84 -25.35 44.94
C LEU A 11 31.37 -24.93 43.52
N SER A 12 30.36 -25.60 42.98
CA SER A 12 29.65 -25.11 41.81
C SER A 12 28.79 -23.94 42.30
N SER A 13 29.29 -22.72 42.08
CA SER A 13 28.46 -21.53 42.11
C SER A 13 27.44 -21.62 40.96
N PHE A 14 26.20 -21.99 41.29
CA PHE A 14 25.06 -21.81 40.40
C PHE A 14 24.91 -20.31 40.14
N VAL A 15 25.44 -19.82 39.03
CA VAL A 15 25.01 -18.54 38.48
C VAL A 15 23.57 -18.74 38.04
N SER A 16 22.65 -18.20 38.79
CA SER A 16 21.25 -18.08 38.41
C SER A 16 21.19 -17.21 37.16
N VAL A 17 21.13 -17.84 35.97
CA VAL A 17 20.90 -17.14 34.70
C VAL A 17 19.46 -16.68 34.75
N GLY A 18 19.24 -15.40 35.04
CA GLY A 18 17.92 -14.81 35.04
C GLY A 18 17.24 -14.97 33.68
N GLN A 19 15.94 -15.25 33.68
CA GLN A 19 15.12 -15.35 32.47
C GLN A 19 15.01 -13.97 31.80
N ARG A 20 15.31 -13.89 30.50
CA ARG A 20 15.20 -12.64 29.74
C ARG A 20 13.80 -12.49 29.16
N VAL A 21 13.29 -11.26 29.13
CA VAL A 21 12.04 -10.88 28.44
C VAL A 21 12.28 -9.63 27.61
N HIS A 22 11.64 -9.54 26.47
CA HIS A 22 11.84 -8.47 25.51
C HIS A 22 10.59 -7.60 25.39
N PHE A 23 10.76 -6.29 25.58
CA PHE A 23 9.75 -5.25 25.33
C PHE A 23 10.31 -4.30 24.28
N GLN A 24 9.49 -3.44 23.70
CA GLN A 24 9.96 -2.43 22.73
C GLN A 24 11.00 -1.49 23.36
N SER A 25 10.88 -1.20 24.65
CA SER A 25 11.84 -0.36 25.39
C SER A 25 13.18 -1.03 25.70
N GLY A 26 13.30 -2.35 25.57
CA GLY A 26 14.54 -3.07 25.83
C GLY A 26 14.36 -4.51 26.33
N THR A 27 15.49 -5.09 26.70
CA THR A 27 15.56 -6.44 27.28
C THR A 27 15.72 -6.38 28.78
N TYR A 28 14.87 -7.08 29.50
CA TYR A 28 14.84 -7.12 30.96
C TYR A 28 15.15 -8.53 31.47
N VAL A 29 15.85 -8.60 32.59
CA VAL A 29 16.19 -9.87 33.21
C VAL A 29 15.26 -10.06 34.42
N LEU A 30 14.41 -11.10 34.34
CA LEU A 30 13.59 -11.53 35.44
C LEU A 30 14.42 -12.39 36.41
N THR A 31 14.23 -12.21 37.70
CA THR A 31 14.89 -13.00 38.74
C THR A 31 13.85 -13.70 39.61
N THR A 32 14.25 -14.78 40.24
CA THR A 32 13.41 -15.46 41.22
C THR A 32 13.15 -14.53 42.40
N GLN A 33 11.90 -14.18 42.63
CA GLN A 33 11.49 -13.30 43.73
C GLN A 33 11.26 -14.09 45.00
N LYS A 34 11.62 -13.48 46.17
CA LYS A 34 11.33 -14.05 47.50
C LYS A 34 9.86 -13.82 47.93
N GLU A 35 9.23 -12.77 47.39
CA GLU A 35 7.83 -12.45 47.66
C GLU A 35 6.88 -13.31 46.84
N SER A 36 5.66 -13.49 47.36
CA SER A 36 4.60 -14.14 46.59
C SER A 36 4.18 -13.25 45.42
N ILE A 37 3.97 -13.85 44.25
CA ILE A 37 3.45 -13.17 43.04
C ILE A 37 2.11 -12.44 43.31
N ALA A 38 1.32 -12.91 44.27
CA ALA A 38 0.04 -12.33 44.67
C ALA A 38 0.18 -11.13 45.61
N THR A 39 1.40 -10.80 46.09
CA THR A 39 1.63 -9.67 46.98
C THR A 39 1.49 -8.35 46.24
N ALA A 40 0.55 -7.50 46.65
CA ALA A 40 0.31 -6.17 46.14
C ALA A 40 0.88 -5.10 47.06
N ASP A 41 1.50 -4.04 46.48
CA ASP A 41 1.91 -2.85 47.23
C ASP A 41 0.74 -1.88 47.49
N ALA A 42 1.02 -0.70 48.06
CA ALA A 42 0.00 0.28 48.40
C ALA A 42 -0.70 0.84 47.14
N ASP A 43 0.08 1.19 46.12
CA ASP A 43 -0.45 1.79 44.89
C ASP A 43 -1.31 0.79 44.12
N GLU A 44 -0.89 -0.48 44.03
CA GLU A 44 -1.66 -1.56 43.42
C GLU A 44 -2.98 -1.82 44.12
N LYS A 45 -2.98 -1.73 45.48
CA LYS A 45 -4.20 -1.86 46.28
C LYS A 45 -5.15 -0.68 46.05
N GLU A 46 -4.64 0.53 46.00
CA GLU A 46 -5.41 1.73 45.69
C GLU A 46 -6.00 1.70 44.31
N ALA A 47 -5.18 1.36 43.30
CA ALA A 47 -5.60 1.22 41.91
C ALA A 47 -6.54 0.02 41.66
N GLN A 48 -6.64 -0.91 42.61
CA GLN A 48 -7.37 -2.19 42.46
C GLN A 48 -6.91 -2.97 41.24
N ASN A 49 -5.63 -2.87 40.88
CA ASN A 49 -5.04 -3.51 39.73
C ASN A 49 -3.54 -3.77 39.94
N MET A 50 -3.06 -4.90 39.42
CA MET A 50 -1.65 -5.21 39.44
C MET A 50 -1.27 -6.05 38.21
N TYR A 51 -0.11 -5.77 37.64
CA TYR A 51 0.49 -6.55 36.56
C TYR A 51 1.74 -7.30 37.00
N ARG A 52 1.92 -8.52 36.45
CA ARG A 52 3.11 -9.34 36.66
C ARG A 52 3.63 -9.85 35.32
N VAL A 53 4.91 -9.69 35.09
CA VAL A 53 5.64 -10.36 33.99
C VAL A 53 6.20 -11.65 34.58
N VAL A 54 5.74 -12.79 34.08
CA VAL A 54 6.02 -14.10 34.68
C VAL A 54 6.63 -15.01 33.63
N ALA A 55 7.79 -15.57 33.90
CA ALA A 55 8.46 -16.54 33.08
C ALA A 55 8.32 -17.96 33.63
N PHE A 56 8.18 -18.92 32.73
CA PHE A 56 8.04 -20.35 33.01
C PHE A 56 9.17 -21.15 32.38
N ASP A 57 9.37 -22.39 32.79
CA ASP A 57 10.34 -23.30 32.19
C ASP A 57 9.94 -23.73 30.76
N ARG A 58 8.64 -23.65 30.46
CA ARG A 58 8.05 -23.97 29.15
C ARG A 58 6.82 -23.11 28.85
N VAL A 59 6.31 -23.20 27.62
CA VAL A 59 5.01 -22.63 27.25
C VAL A 59 3.89 -23.36 27.98
N LEU A 60 2.98 -22.60 28.59
CA LEU A 60 1.85 -23.14 29.33
C LEU A 60 0.85 -23.85 28.41
N THR A 61 0.40 -25.03 28.84
CA THR A 61 -0.74 -25.73 28.25
C THR A 61 -2.06 -25.00 28.60
N ASP A 62 -3.14 -25.30 27.89
CA ASP A 62 -4.44 -24.66 28.16
C ASP A 62 -5.00 -25.04 29.55
N ALA A 63 -4.71 -26.23 30.03
CA ALA A 63 -5.08 -26.64 31.39
C ALA A 63 -4.37 -25.80 32.45
N GLU A 64 -3.09 -25.53 32.25
CA GLU A 64 -2.26 -24.71 33.12
C GLU A 64 -2.66 -23.22 33.08
N LYS A 65 -2.93 -22.68 31.87
CA LYS A 65 -3.54 -21.34 31.74
C LYS A 65 -4.87 -21.26 32.53
N GLY A 66 -5.72 -22.29 32.42
CA GLY A 66 -6.96 -22.39 33.19
C GLY A 66 -6.74 -22.44 34.72
N ALA A 67 -5.64 -23.02 35.22
CA ALA A 67 -5.29 -23.03 36.61
C ALA A 67 -4.94 -21.60 37.12
N TRP A 68 -4.19 -20.84 36.35
CA TRP A 68 -3.89 -19.42 36.64
C TRP A 68 -5.15 -18.56 36.60
N GLN A 69 -6.07 -18.79 35.68
CA GLN A 69 -7.37 -18.11 35.64
C GLN A 69 -8.23 -18.45 36.87
N LYS A 70 -8.27 -19.71 37.29
CA LYS A 70 -8.96 -20.13 38.51
C LYS A 70 -8.35 -19.51 39.80
N ALA A 71 -7.05 -19.24 39.76
CA ALA A 71 -6.35 -18.51 40.84
C ALA A 71 -6.65 -16.99 40.81
N GLY A 72 -7.45 -16.51 39.89
CA GLY A 72 -7.89 -15.12 39.74
C GLY A 72 -7.03 -14.25 38.85
N TRP A 73 -6.06 -14.84 38.13
CA TRP A 73 -5.21 -14.12 37.20
C TRP A 73 -5.80 -14.10 35.78
N GLU A 74 -5.79 -12.96 35.13
CA GLU A 74 -6.05 -12.79 33.72
C GLU A 74 -4.72 -12.91 32.96
N LEU A 75 -4.66 -13.78 31.95
CA LEU A 75 -3.51 -13.86 31.02
C LEU A 75 -3.72 -12.82 29.92
N VAL A 76 -3.08 -11.65 30.07
CA VAL A 76 -3.21 -10.52 29.15
C VAL A 76 -2.53 -10.83 27.81
N GLY A 77 -1.36 -11.49 27.82
CA GLY A 77 -0.65 -11.82 26.62
C GLY A 77 0.58 -12.67 26.84
N TYR A 78 1.04 -13.32 25.75
CA TYR A 78 2.29 -14.07 25.72
C TYR A 78 3.44 -13.14 25.30
N LEU A 79 4.52 -13.22 26.04
CA LEU A 79 5.80 -12.59 25.70
C LEU A 79 6.77 -13.68 25.19
N PRO A 80 7.62 -13.41 24.18
CA PRO A 80 8.65 -14.33 23.75
C PRO A 80 9.49 -14.88 24.92
N ASP A 81 10.14 -16.03 24.74
CA ASP A 81 10.96 -16.70 25.74
C ASP A 81 10.17 -17.27 26.95
N ARG A 82 8.97 -17.77 26.70
CA ARG A 82 8.14 -18.50 27.67
C ARG A 82 7.64 -17.63 28.82
N ALA A 83 7.41 -16.35 28.59
CA ALA A 83 6.86 -15.43 29.55
C ALA A 83 5.42 -15.02 29.23
N TYR A 84 4.70 -14.54 30.23
CA TYR A 84 3.35 -14.04 30.11
C TYR A 84 3.18 -12.76 30.91
N LEU A 85 2.38 -11.84 30.38
CA LEU A 85 1.85 -10.72 31.14
C LEU A 85 0.55 -11.17 31.81
N LEU A 86 0.54 -11.14 33.13
CA LEU A 86 -0.62 -11.45 33.97
C LEU A 86 -1.17 -10.19 34.61
N ARG A 87 -2.49 -10.10 34.71
CA ARG A 87 -3.21 -9.06 35.42
C ARG A 87 -4.00 -9.66 36.57
N GLY A 88 -4.06 -8.99 37.72
CA GLY A 88 -4.82 -9.43 38.86
C GLY A 88 -5.42 -8.27 39.65
N ILE A 89 -6.45 -8.58 40.45
CA ILE A 89 -7.04 -7.65 41.40
C ILE A 89 -6.49 -7.98 42.79
N PRO A 90 -5.85 -7.01 43.51
CA PRO A 90 -5.33 -7.21 44.83
C PRO A 90 -6.37 -7.81 45.76
N GLY A 91 -5.96 -8.83 46.55
CA GLY A 91 -6.84 -9.56 47.47
C GLY A 91 -7.76 -10.61 46.85
N ARG A 92 -7.88 -10.65 45.51
CA ARG A 92 -8.67 -11.65 44.78
C ARG A 92 -7.83 -12.74 44.14
N VAL A 93 -6.54 -12.47 43.90
CA VAL A 93 -5.61 -13.41 43.28
C VAL A 93 -4.90 -14.25 44.32
N LYS A 94 -4.54 -15.47 43.94
CA LYS A 94 -3.74 -16.41 44.75
C LYS A 94 -2.50 -16.80 43.95
N ALA A 95 -1.46 -17.25 44.66
CA ALA A 95 -0.36 -17.92 43.97
C ALA A 95 -0.92 -19.23 43.40
N ALA A 96 -0.76 -19.45 42.10
CA ALA A 96 -1.15 -20.71 41.49
C ALA A 96 -0.19 -21.82 41.93
N ALA A 97 -0.73 -22.98 42.23
CA ALA A 97 0.07 -24.09 42.76
C ALA A 97 0.94 -24.74 41.70
N GLU A 98 0.47 -24.76 40.46
CA GLU A 98 1.20 -25.34 39.29
C GLU A 98 0.74 -24.71 37.93
N PRO A 99 1.66 -24.56 36.97
CA PRO A 99 3.10 -24.67 37.11
C PRO A 99 3.68 -23.50 37.91
N GLN A 100 4.78 -23.77 38.64
CA GLN A 100 5.44 -22.70 39.36
C GLN A 100 6.12 -21.72 38.41
N ALA A 101 5.99 -20.41 38.69
CA ALA A 101 6.76 -19.38 38.00
C ALA A 101 8.26 -19.56 38.31
N VAL A 102 9.07 -19.61 37.27
CA VAL A 102 10.53 -19.70 37.41
C VAL A 102 11.11 -18.34 37.87
N ALA A 103 10.60 -17.26 37.28
CA ALA A 103 10.94 -15.88 37.64
C ALA A 103 9.76 -14.95 37.36
N TRP A 104 9.69 -13.84 38.09
CA TRP A 104 8.69 -12.83 37.79
C TRP A 104 9.15 -11.43 38.26
N SER A 105 8.52 -10.42 37.70
CA SER A 105 8.67 -9.03 38.16
C SER A 105 7.32 -8.29 38.05
N ARG A 106 7.22 -7.15 38.71
CA ARG A 106 6.18 -6.16 38.44
C ARG A 106 6.41 -5.56 37.05
N LEU A 107 5.35 -5.16 36.37
CA LEU A 107 5.44 -4.43 35.12
C LEU A 107 5.92 -3.00 35.43
N SER A 108 7.20 -2.73 35.19
CA SER A 108 7.80 -1.41 35.46
C SER A 108 7.36 -0.35 34.47
N ALA A 109 7.51 0.93 34.85
CA ALA A 109 7.24 2.04 33.91
C ALA A 109 7.99 1.90 32.59
N GLU A 110 9.26 1.52 32.62
CA GLU A 110 10.08 1.32 31.43
C GLU A 110 9.56 0.21 30.52
N MET A 111 9.10 -0.90 31.09
CA MET A 111 8.50 -2.00 30.30
C MET A 111 7.21 -1.61 29.59
N LYS A 112 6.54 -0.56 30.06
CA LYS A 112 5.27 -0.06 29.49
C LYS A 112 5.47 0.93 28.35
N LEU A 113 6.66 1.48 28.14
CA LEU A 113 6.91 2.50 27.14
C LEU A 113 7.35 1.89 25.78
N THR A 114 7.01 2.58 24.69
CA THR A 114 7.66 2.32 23.38
C THR A 114 9.12 2.74 23.43
N GLN A 115 9.93 2.24 22.49
CA GLN A 115 11.36 2.58 22.41
C GLN A 115 11.58 4.10 22.22
N LEU A 116 10.75 4.76 21.42
CA LEU A 116 10.82 6.19 21.16
C LEU A 116 10.60 7.01 22.45
N LEU A 117 9.56 6.66 23.20
CA LEU A 117 9.25 7.31 24.48
C LEU A 117 10.30 7.02 25.56
N SER A 118 10.80 5.79 25.61
CA SER A 118 11.84 5.38 26.57
C SER A 118 13.16 6.12 26.35
N ASN A 119 13.56 6.30 25.10
CA ASN A 119 14.81 6.98 24.71
C ASN A 119 14.68 8.51 24.66
N GLY A 120 13.47 9.03 24.73
CA GLY A 120 13.20 10.47 24.59
C GLY A 120 13.34 11.02 23.17
N ASN A 121 13.44 10.16 22.17
CA ASN A 121 13.58 10.51 20.75
C ASN A 121 12.22 10.41 20.04
N VAL A 122 11.31 11.30 20.37
CA VAL A 122 10.00 11.33 19.73
C VAL A 122 10.04 12.17 18.46
N PRO A 123 9.26 11.77 17.42
CA PRO A 123 9.08 12.60 16.22
C PRO A 123 8.34 13.90 16.53
N ASP A 124 8.57 14.95 15.73
CA ASP A 124 7.99 16.28 15.91
C ASP A 124 6.45 16.29 16.00
N TYR A 125 5.79 15.36 15.28
CA TYR A 125 4.31 15.27 15.32
C TYR A 125 3.76 14.83 16.68
N VAL A 126 4.59 14.26 17.57
CA VAL A 126 4.22 13.88 18.93
C VAL A 126 4.25 15.10 19.86
N GLU A 127 5.06 16.09 19.52
CA GLU A 127 5.23 17.28 20.30
C GLU A 127 4.08 18.28 20.06
N VAL A 128 3.43 18.70 21.14
CA VAL A 128 2.39 19.72 21.12
C VAL A 128 2.82 20.79 22.11
N ARG A 129 3.48 21.83 21.62
CA ARG A 129 4.14 22.87 22.41
C ARG A 129 5.28 22.27 23.26
N ASP A 130 5.15 22.26 24.58
CA ASP A 130 6.11 21.72 25.57
C ASP A 130 5.72 20.32 26.09
N ARG A 131 4.78 19.66 25.45
CA ARG A 131 4.20 18.38 25.88
C ARG A 131 4.26 17.35 24.79
N TRP A 132 4.32 16.08 25.18
CA TRP A 132 4.13 14.96 24.27
C TRP A 132 2.70 14.47 24.31
N GLU A 133 2.10 14.27 23.15
CA GLU A 133 0.79 13.64 23.03
C GLU A 133 0.96 12.14 22.91
N VAL A 134 0.45 11.42 23.91
CA VAL A 134 0.62 9.98 24.11
C VAL A 134 -0.69 9.30 24.42
N LEU A 135 -0.78 8.00 24.16
CA LEU A 135 -1.92 7.16 24.46
C LEU A 135 -1.56 6.22 25.61
N PHE A 136 -2.37 6.21 26.64
CA PHE A 136 -2.28 5.29 27.78
C PHE A 136 -3.33 4.19 27.61
N LEU A 137 -2.89 2.95 27.48
CA LEU A 137 -3.76 1.78 27.57
C LEU A 137 -3.95 1.40 29.04
N LEU A 138 -5.15 1.51 29.54
CA LEU A 138 -5.52 1.17 30.90
C LEU A 138 -6.07 -0.25 30.99
N ALA A 139 -6.16 -0.75 32.19
CA ALA A 139 -6.63 -2.10 32.50
C ALA A 139 -8.07 -2.38 32.03
N ASP A 140 -8.93 -1.39 32.09
CA ASP A 140 -10.33 -1.42 31.65
C ASP A 140 -10.90 0.01 31.58
N THR A 141 -12.11 0.15 31.04
CA THR A 141 -12.83 1.43 30.93
C THR A 141 -13.00 2.15 32.28
N ARG A 142 -13.23 1.42 33.37
CA ARG A 142 -13.35 2.02 34.69
C ARG A 142 -12.03 2.63 35.18
N SER A 143 -10.93 1.96 34.89
CA SER A 143 -9.59 2.45 35.15
C SER A 143 -9.27 3.69 34.32
N ALA A 144 -9.71 3.74 33.07
CA ALA A 144 -9.55 4.90 32.19
C ALA A 144 -10.29 6.13 32.77
N LEU A 145 -11.54 5.98 33.16
CA LEU A 145 -12.32 7.06 33.77
C LEU A 145 -11.70 7.56 35.10
N ARG A 146 -11.18 6.68 35.93
CA ARG A 146 -10.47 7.07 37.17
C ARG A 146 -9.17 7.79 36.87
N PHE A 147 -8.42 7.32 35.89
CA PHE A 147 -7.16 7.93 35.47
C PHE A 147 -7.40 9.34 34.91
N GLU A 148 -8.45 9.53 34.12
CA GLU A 148 -8.89 10.85 33.67
C GLU A 148 -9.22 11.79 34.83
N GLN A 149 -9.99 11.31 35.83
CA GLN A 149 -10.33 12.08 37.03
C GLN A 149 -9.09 12.48 37.82
N GLN A 150 -8.13 11.58 37.98
CA GLN A 150 -6.87 11.85 38.70
C GLN A 150 -6.01 12.91 37.95
N LEU A 151 -6.09 12.98 36.66
CA LEU A 151 -5.36 13.98 35.88
C LEU A 151 -6.10 15.31 35.76
N SER A 152 -7.34 15.38 36.18
CA SER A 152 -8.13 16.63 36.17
C SER A 152 -7.48 17.70 37.04
N GLY A 153 -7.17 18.85 36.42
CA GLY A 153 -6.47 19.94 37.04
C GLY A 153 -4.95 19.77 37.22
N SER A 154 -4.36 18.71 36.69
CA SER A 154 -2.92 18.47 36.74
C SER A 154 -2.15 19.51 35.92
N SER A 155 -1.07 20.04 36.48
CA SER A 155 -0.16 20.92 35.75
C SER A 155 0.80 20.16 34.81
N VAL A 156 1.02 18.87 35.05
CA VAL A 156 2.00 18.05 34.33
C VAL A 156 1.39 17.22 33.20
N ALA A 157 0.06 17.01 33.24
CA ALA A 157 -0.63 16.21 32.20
C ALA A 157 -2.05 16.75 31.99
N GLN A 158 -2.51 16.73 30.76
CA GLN A 158 -3.85 17.12 30.35
C GLN A 158 -4.47 16.04 29.52
N VAL A 159 -5.63 15.53 29.93
CA VAL A 159 -6.39 14.57 29.12
C VAL A 159 -6.97 15.30 27.91
N VAL A 160 -6.73 14.78 26.72
CA VAL A 160 -7.31 15.26 25.45
C VAL A 160 -8.69 14.62 25.26
N ARG A 161 -8.76 13.28 25.37
CA ARG A 161 -10.00 12.51 25.29
C ARG A 161 -9.78 11.06 25.72
N ILE A 162 -10.86 10.36 26.05
CA ILE A 162 -10.92 8.89 26.01
C ILE A 162 -11.30 8.48 24.58
N GLU A 163 -10.64 7.49 24.00
CA GLU A 163 -10.93 7.05 22.64
C GLU A 163 -12.30 6.33 22.59
N THR A 164 -13.13 6.68 21.60
CA THR A 164 -14.52 6.17 21.53
C THR A 164 -14.60 4.70 21.19
N ASP A 165 -13.72 4.24 20.31
CA ASP A 165 -13.70 2.85 19.82
C ASP A 165 -12.94 1.92 20.78
N GLU A 166 -12.07 2.48 21.61
CA GLU A 166 -11.29 1.78 22.62
C GLU A 166 -11.38 2.51 23.97
N PRO A 167 -12.47 2.39 24.72
CA PRO A 167 -12.73 3.20 25.90
C PRO A 167 -11.79 2.94 27.11
N GLN A 168 -10.86 1.99 26.99
CA GLN A 168 -9.74 1.80 27.91
C GLN A 168 -8.50 2.61 27.53
N VAL A 169 -8.49 3.32 26.38
CA VAL A 169 -7.38 4.14 25.92
C VAL A 169 -7.66 5.61 26.20
N VAL A 170 -6.72 6.27 26.88
CA VAL A 170 -6.77 7.69 27.22
C VAL A 170 -5.67 8.44 26.50
N ARG A 171 -6.03 9.41 25.70
CA ARG A 171 -5.10 10.32 25.02
C ARG A 171 -4.75 11.48 25.95
N VAL A 172 -3.47 11.69 26.18
CA VAL A 172 -2.96 12.67 27.17
C VAL A 172 -1.82 13.48 26.57
N GLN A 173 -1.83 14.77 26.80
CA GLN A 173 -0.68 15.64 26.60
C GLN A 173 0.09 15.76 27.93
N VAL A 174 1.30 15.25 27.99
CA VAL A 174 2.14 15.14 29.19
C VAL A 174 3.48 15.84 29.01
N ILE A 175 3.98 16.53 30.03
CA ILE A 175 5.37 17.00 29.97
C ILE A 175 6.33 15.80 30.01
N PRO A 176 7.41 15.78 29.19
CA PRO A 176 8.28 14.60 29.05
C PRO A 176 8.78 14.04 30.37
N GLN A 177 9.12 14.91 31.33
CA GLN A 177 9.65 14.55 32.64
C GLN A 177 8.64 13.79 33.54
N ALA A 178 7.32 14.00 33.33
CA ALA A 178 6.28 13.34 34.09
C ALA A 178 5.83 11.99 33.50
N LEU A 179 6.20 11.69 32.26
CA LEU A 179 5.74 10.50 31.53
C LEU A 179 5.99 9.20 32.31
N ARG A 180 7.21 9.00 32.84
CA ARG A 180 7.58 7.79 33.56
C ARG A 180 6.79 7.63 34.86
N ALA A 181 6.54 8.73 35.57
CA ALA A 181 5.73 8.69 36.79
C ALA A 181 4.29 8.28 36.50
N LEU A 182 3.69 8.79 35.42
CA LEU A 182 2.35 8.38 34.99
C LEU A 182 2.33 6.95 34.45
N ALA A 183 3.33 6.52 33.72
CA ALA A 183 3.46 5.14 33.26
C ALA A 183 3.63 4.15 34.43
N ALA A 184 4.18 4.57 35.55
CA ALA A 184 4.30 3.74 36.75
C ALA A 184 2.94 3.36 37.35
N HIS A 185 1.87 4.12 37.09
CA HIS A 185 0.53 3.85 37.66
C HIS A 185 0.10 2.39 37.42
N PRO A 186 -0.35 1.66 38.45
CA PRO A 186 -0.61 0.22 38.36
C PRO A 186 -1.69 -0.18 37.35
N ALA A 187 -2.65 0.69 37.06
CA ALA A 187 -3.69 0.42 36.07
C ALA A 187 -3.22 0.65 34.61
N VAL A 188 -2.06 1.27 34.38
CA VAL A 188 -1.50 1.45 33.07
C VAL A 188 -0.83 0.16 32.63
N GLN A 189 -1.22 -0.34 31.46
CA GLN A 189 -0.65 -1.52 30.83
C GLN A 189 0.45 -1.17 29.84
N PHE A 190 0.22 -0.13 29.02
CA PHE A 190 1.12 0.28 27.95
C PHE A 190 0.98 1.77 27.65
N VAL A 191 2.02 2.39 27.17
CA VAL A 191 2.03 3.79 26.72
C VAL A 191 2.75 3.88 25.38
N GLN A 192 2.08 4.43 24.39
CA GLN A 192 2.68 4.73 23.11
C GLN A 192 2.56 6.23 22.80
N GLN A 193 3.45 6.72 21.94
CA GLN A 193 3.30 8.03 21.37
C GLN A 193 2.04 8.06 20.49
N LYS A 194 1.47 9.23 20.31
CA LYS A 194 0.41 9.44 19.31
C LYS A 194 0.90 8.93 17.96
N GLU A 195 0.00 8.35 17.22
CA GLU A 195 0.29 7.86 15.86
C GLU A 195 0.67 9.02 14.95
N ALA A 196 1.56 8.75 13.99
CA ALA A 196 1.83 9.70 12.93
C ALA A 196 0.53 10.12 12.26
N PRO A 197 0.37 11.37 11.84
CA PRO A 197 -0.74 11.74 10.97
C PRO A 197 -0.77 10.75 9.82
N ALA A 198 -1.92 10.12 9.57
CA ALA A 198 -2.08 9.16 8.50
C ALA A 198 -1.67 9.84 7.19
N GLU A 199 -0.53 9.45 6.64
CA GLU A 199 -0.15 9.85 5.28
C GLU A 199 -1.04 9.11 4.28
N PRO A 200 -1.44 9.76 3.16
CA PRO A 200 -2.36 9.18 2.19
C PRO A 200 -1.69 8.05 1.41
N GLU A 201 -1.95 6.80 1.76
CA GLU A 201 -1.17 5.63 1.33
C GLU A 201 -1.56 5.05 -0.05
N ASN A 202 -2.78 5.23 -0.55
CA ASN A 202 -3.06 4.90 -1.95
C ASN A 202 -2.36 5.89 -2.90
N ASN A 203 -2.19 7.11 -2.47
CA ASN A 203 -1.32 8.07 -3.14
C ASN A 203 0.16 7.60 -3.14
N VAL A 204 0.61 6.89 -2.09
CA VAL A 204 1.94 6.24 -2.07
C VAL A 204 2.03 5.13 -3.11
N GLY A 205 1.00 4.30 -3.30
CA GLY A 205 0.94 3.27 -4.34
C GLY A 205 1.07 3.87 -5.74
N ARG A 206 0.29 4.89 -6.07
CA ARG A 206 0.37 5.57 -7.36
C ARG A 206 1.74 6.22 -7.60
N LYS A 207 2.33 6.86 -6.58
CA LYS A 207 3.68 7.43 -6.62
C LYS A 207 4.75 6.34 -6.79
N ASN A 208 4.59 5.20 -6.12
CA ASN A 208 5.52 4.08 -6.19
C ASN A 208 5.49 3.42 -7.58
N HIS A 209 4.31 3.18 -8.14
CA HIS A 209 4.13 2.58 -9.47
C HIS A 209 4.35 3.59 -10.62
N ARG A 210 4.52 4.90 -10.34
CA ARG A 210 4.59 6.00 -11.34
C ARG A 210 3.31 6.18 -12.15
N THR A 211 2.16 5.65 -11.70
CA THR A 211 0.88 5.92 -12.37
C THR A 211 0.46 7.38 -12.23
N ASN A 212 0.79 8.05 -11.12
CA ASN A 212 0.64 9.51 -11.00
C ASN A 212 1.36 10.26 -12.13
N ALA A 213 2.54 9.79 -12.56
CA ALA A 213 3.37 10.45 -13.56
C ALA A 213 2.81 10.34 -14.98
N ILE A 214 1.87 9.42 -15.23
CA ILE A 214 1.20 9.26 -16.52
C ILE A 214 -0.27 9.69 -16.51
N GLN A 215 -0.83 10.02 -15.32
CA GLN A 215 -2.20 10.51 -15.14
C GLN A 215 -2.28 12.04 -15.00
N ASN A 216 -1.17 12.73 -15.15
CA ASN A 216 -1.14 14.17 -14.99
C ASN A 216 -1.89 14.90 -16.11
N GLU A 217 -2.65 15.92 -15.71
CA GLU A 217 -3.54 16.71 -16.58
C GLU A 217 -3.02 18.14 -16.84
N TYR A 218 -1.77 18.45 -16.41
CA TYR A 218 -1.18 19.75 -16.76
C TYR A 218 -0.93 19.83 -18.26
N THR A 219 -0.82 21.06 -18.80
CA THR A 219 -0.58 21.27 -20.23
C THR A 219 0.67 20.52 -20.72
N GLY A 220 0.50 19.55 -21.61
CA GLY A 220 1.54 18.64 -22.06
C GLY A 220 1.69 17.37 -21.24
N GLY A 221 0.84 17.15 -20.23
CA GLY A 221 0.73 15.90 -19.50
C GLY A 221 0.13 14.76 -20.33
N ARG A 222 0.31 13.53 -19.87
CA ARG A 222 -0.11 12.32 -20.62
C ARG A 222 -1.59 11.99 -20.48
N ALA A 223 -2.17 12.21 -19.29
CA ALA A 223 -3.57 11.93 -18.96
C ALA A 223 -4.02 10.47 -19.20
N TYR A 224 -3.11 9.49 -19.07
CA TYR A 224 -3.46 8.06 -19.17
C TYR A 224 -4.01 7.54 -17.86
N ASP A 225 -5.29 7.56 -17.70
CA ASP A 225 -6.00 7.21 -16.46
C ASP A 225 -6.79 5.88 -16.54
N GLY A 226 -6.68 5.15 -17.65
CA GLY A 226 -7.42 3.91 -17.89
C GLY A 226 -8.75 4.10 -18.63
N THR A 227 -9.10 5.31 -19.05
CA THR A 227 -10.35 5.61 -19.76
C THR A 227 -10.59 4.64 -20.92
N GLY A 228 -11.82 4.09 -20.96
CA GLY A 228 -12.28 3.15 -21.96
C GLY A 228 -11.74 1.72 -21.81
N VAL A 229 -10.93 1.41 -20.79
CA VAL A 229 -10.45 0.06 -20.50
C VAL A 229 -11.32 -0.60 -19.44
N VAL A 230 -11.69 -1.86 -19.67
CA VAL A 230 -12.50 -2.64 -18.74
C VAL A 230 -11.64 -3.65 -18.01
N VAL A 231 -11.71 -3.62 -16.67
CA VAL A 231 -11.06 -4.58 -15.78
C VAL A 231 -12.10 -5.58 -15.24
N GLY A 232 -11.81 -6.87 -15.36
CA GLY A 232 -12.58 -7.93 -14.74
C GLY A 232 -12.00 -8.25 -13.37
N HIS A 233 -12.73 -7.99 -12.29
CA HIS A 233 -12.23 -8.24 -10.93
C HIS A 233 -13.07 -9.32 -10.25
N GLY A 234 -12.41 -10.36 -9.73
CA GLY A 234 -13.04 -11.40 -8.94
C GLY A 234 -12.49 -11.42 -7.53
N ASP A 235 -13.38 -11.34 -6.55
CA ASP A 235 -13.00 -11.32 -5.13
C ASP A 235 -14.14 -11.84 -4.22
N ASP A 236 -14.04 -11.61 -2.91
CA ASP A 236 -15.08 -11.90 -1.95
C ASP A 236 -16.22 -10.87 -2.03
N GLY A 237 -17.37 -11.25 -1.58
CA GLY A 237 -18.53 -10.36 -1.40
C GLY A 237 -19.13 -9.78 -2.67
N ASP A 238 -19.95 -8.77 -2.47
CA ASP A 238 -20.49 -7.86 -3.46
C ASP A 238 -19.62 -6.59 -3.49
N ILE A 239 -19.87 -5.66 -4.41
CA ILE A 239 -19.12 -4.41 -4.50
C ILE A 239 -19.96 -3.21 -4.11
N GLY A 240 -19.47 -2.42 -3.18
CA GLY A 240 -20.11 -1.18 -2.72
C GLY A 240 -21.26 -1.37 -1.72
N PRO A 241 -22.01 -0.32 -1.43
CA PRO A 241 -21.96 0.98 -2.10
C PRO A 241 -20.76 1.84 -1.70
N HIS A 242 -20.08 2.42 -2.68
CA HIS A 242 -19.06 3.42 -2.45
C HIS A 242 -19.11 4.52 -3.54
N VAL A 243 -19.04 5.80 -3.12
CA VAL A 243 -19.14 6.94 -4.02
C VAL A 243 -17.99 6.98 -5.06
N ASP A 244 -16.85 6.37 -4.75
CA ASP A 244 -15.72 6.28 -5.68
C ASP A 244 -15.98 5.34 -6.87
N PHE A 245 -17.00 4.51 -6.78
CA PHE A 245 -17.41 3.62 -7.88
C PHE A 245 -18.52 4.21 -8.76
N THR A 246 -18.97 5.44 -8.48
CA THR A 246 -20.02 6.10 -9.27
C THR A 246 -19.69 6.08 -10.76
N GLY A 247 -20.59 5.50 -11.58
CA GLY A 247 -20.47 5.41 -13.03
C GLY A 247 -19.30 4.57 -13.55
N ARG A 248 -18.68 3.70 -12.71
CA ARG A 248 -17.53 2.85 -13.06
C ARG A 248 -17.85 1.36 -13.15
N ILE A 249 -18.92 0.91 -12.53
CA ILE A 249 -19.33 -0.50 -12.55
C ILE A 249 -20.21 -0.73 -13.77
N LEU A 250 -19.69 -1.45 -14.79
CA LEU A 250 -20.43 -1.82 -15.99
C LEU A 250 -21.37 -3.00 -15.75
N ALA A 251 -20.90 -3.98 -14.98
CA ALA A 251 -21.69 -5.15 -14.64
C ALA A 251 -21.21 -5.74 -13.31
N ASN A 252 -22.17 -6.30 -12.56
CA ASN A 252 -21.92 -6.99 -11.31
C ASN A 252 -22.53 -8.39 -11.38
N TYR A 253 -21.69 -9.41 -11.29
CA TYR A 253 -22.05 -10.83 -11.34
C TYR A 253 -21.79 -11.54 -10.01
N SER A 254 -21.68 -10.77 -8.92
CA SER A 254 -21.53 -11.36 -7.60
C SER A 254 -22.85 -11.92 -7.08
N ASN A 255 -22.76 -12.98 -6.29
CA ASN A 255 -23.90 -13.59 -5.60
C ASN A 255 -23.73 -13.55 -4.09
N ALA A 256 -22.67 -12.93 -3.59
CA ALA A 256 -22.28 -12.99 -2.19
C ALA A 256 -22.84 -11.81 -1.40
N SER A 257 -22.86 -11.96 -0.07
CA SER A 257 -23.02 -10.87 0.88
C SER A 257 -21.82 -9.92 0.82
N GLN A 258 -21.96 -8.75 1.39
CA GLN A 258 -20.90 -7.73 1.42
C GLN A 258 -19.60 -8.23 2.04
N GLY A 259 -18.46 -7.75 1.50
CA GLY A 259 -17.12 -8.07 1.97
C GLY A 259 -16.13 -6.95 1.64
N ASN A 260 -15.40 -6.48 2.63
CA ASN A 260 -14.50 -5.31 2.49
C ASN A 260 -13.26 -5.56 1.61
N HIS A 261 -12.85 -6.83 1.41
CA HIS A 261 -11.63 -7.11 0.66
C HIS A 261 -11.81 -6.80 -0.84
N GLY A 262 -12.90 -7.23 -1.44
CA GLY A 262 -13.22 -6.94 -2.84
C GLY A 262 -13.38 -5.45 -3.12
N ASP A 263 -14.03 -4.70 -2.22
CA ASP A 263 -14.15 -3.24 -2.31
C ASP A 263 -12.78 -2.56 -2.26
N HIS A 264 -11.90 -3.01 -1.35
CA HIS A 264 -10.57 -2.44 -1.19
C HIS A 264 -9.69 -2.67 -2.42
N VAL A 265 -9.75 -3.87 -2.98
CA VAL A 265 -9.05 -4.23 -4.21
C VAL A 265 -9.59 -3.43 -5.40
N ALA A 266 -10.90 -3.33 -5.56
CA ALA A 266 -11.53 -2.54 -6.64
C ALA A 266 -11.14 -1.05 -6.55
N GLY A 267 -11.18 -0.46 -5.35
CA GLY A 267 -10.76 0.92 -5.15
C GLY A 267 -9.29 1.16 -5.48
N THR A 268 -8.42 0.20 -5.17
CA THR A 268 -6.99 0.25 -5.52
C THR A 268 -6.79 0.23 -7.05
N ILE A 269 -7.63 -0.51 -7.79
CA ILE A 269 -7.62 -0.50 -9.26
C ILE A 269 -8.10 0.86 -9.78
N LEU A 270 -9.35 1.28 -9.43
CA LEU A 270 -10.06 2.33 -10.17
C LEU A 270 -10.88 3.30 -9.32
N GLY A 271 -10.72 3.31 -8.01
CA GLY A 271 -11.42 4.28 -7.16
C GLY A 271 -11.30 5.70 -7.68
N GLY A 272 -12.41 6.43 -7.78
CA GLY A 272 -12.43 7.81 -8.29
C GLY A 272 -11.77 8.83 -7.36
N GLY A 273 -11.64 8.49 -6.07
CA GLY A 273 -11.26 9.43 -5.03
C GLY A 273 -12.33 10.50 -4.82
N ASN A 274 -13.60 10.20 -5.08
CA ASN A 274 -14.71 11.15 -5.05
C ASN A 274 -14.98 11.66 -3.64
N LYS A 275 -15.01 10.78 -2.64
CA LYS A 275 -15.14 11.20 -1.25
C LYS A 275 -13.81 11.73 -0.71
N ASP A 276 -12.77 10.93 -0.80
CA ASP A 276 -11.43 11.31 -0.34
C ASP A 276 -10.43 11.21 -1.49
N PRO A 277 -9.80 12.32 -1.92
CA PRO A 277 -8.79 12.28 -3.00
C PRO A 277 -7.65 11.31 -2.77
N ARG A 278 -7.36 10.95 -1.51
CA ARG A 278 -6.33 9.99 -1.14
C ARG A 278 -6.68 8.56 -1.58
N GLY A 279 -7.97 8.24 -1.68
CA GLY A 279 -8.49 6.95 -2.14
C GLY A 279 -8.47 6.76 -3.66
N ARG A 280 -7.97 7.72 -4.45
CA ARG A 280 -7.91 7.59 -5.92
C ARG A 280 -7.06 6.40 -6.35
N GLY A 281 -7.62 5.51 -7.17
CA GLY A 281 -6.99 4.29 -7.65
C GLY A 281 -5.92 4.50 -8.74
N ASN A 282 -5.32 3.39 -9.18
CA ASN A 282 -4.27 3.41 -10.22
C ASN A 282 -4.80 3.62 -11.64
N ALA A 283 -6.08 3.36 -11.90
CA ALA A 283 -6.76 3.59 -13.19
C ALA A 283 -8.16 4.18 -12.98
N PRO A 284 -8.31 5.41 -12.45
CA PRO A 284 -9.61 5.95 -12.07
C PRO A 284 -10.56 6.20 -13.23
N GLY A 285 -10.09 6.23 -14.47
CA GLY A 285 -10.89 6.31 -15.68
C GLY A 285 -11.42 4.97 -16.20
N ALA A 286 -10.92 3.83 -15.67
CA ALA A 286 -11.32 2.51 -16.10
C ALA A 286 -12.75 2.13 -15.67
N ASP A 287 -13.30 1.10 -16.31
CA ASP A 287 -14.57 0.48 -15.97
C ASP A 287 -14.35 -0.90 -15.35
N LEU A 288 -15.31 -1.38 -14.55
CA LEU A 288 -15.26 -2.61 -13.81
C LEU A 288 -16.38 -3.57 -14.21
N VAL A 289 -16.01 -4.83 -14.42
CA VAL A 289 -16.92 -5.96 -14.36
C VAL A 289 -16.54 -6.80 -13.14
N TYR A 290 -17.46 -6.92 -12.20
CA TYR A 290 -17.20 -7.58 -10.91
C TYR A 290 -17.79 -8.98 -10.84
N TYR A 291 -17.12 -9.89 -10.18
CA TYR A 291 -17.51 -11.28 -9.99
C TYR A 291 -17.22 -11.73 -8.55
N SER A 292 -18.02 -12.65 -8.03
CA SER A 292 -17.53 -13.52 -6.95
C SER A 292 -16.44 -14.45 -7.51
N TYR A 293 -15.35 -14.66 -6.75
CA TYR A 293 -14.30 -15.58 -7.22
C TYR A 293 -14.84 -17.03 -7.29
N PRO A 294 -14.38 -17.84 -8.25
CA PRO A 294 -13.43 -17.55 -9.31
C PRO A 294 -14.08 -17.07 -10.63
N GLY A 295 -15.25 -16.43 -10.59
CA GLY A 295 -16.06 -16.08 -11.75
C GLY A 295 -15.29 -15.25 -12.81
N ASN A 296 -14.38 -14.37 -12.38
CA ASN A 296 -13.52 -13.61 -13.28
C ASN A 296 -12.57 -14.47 -14.12
N LEU A 297 -12.33 -15.73 -13.74
CA LEU A 297 -11.50 -16.69 -14.48
C LEU A 297 -12.35 -17.68 -15.29
N THR A 298 -13.49 -18.10 -14.75
CA THR A 298 -14.36 -19.11 -15.40
C THR A 298 -15.29 -18.53 -16.45
N GLN A 299 -15.55 -17.21 -16.41
CA GLN A 299 -16.47 -16.51 -17.31
C GLN A 299 -15.77 -15.52 -18.27
N VAL A 300 -14.44 -15.46 -18.24
CA VAL A 300 -13.68 -14.46 -18.99
C VAL A 300 -13.91 -14.55 -20.49
N ASP A 301 -13.99 -15.74 -21.06
CA ASP A 301 -14.24 -15.96 -22.49
C ASP A 301 -15.57 -15.33 -22.94
N ASN A 302 -16.63 -15.48 -22.12
CA ASN A 302 -17.94 -14.87 -22.40
C ASN A 302 -17.84 -13.32 -22.30
N HIS A 303 -17.17 -12.79 -21.30
CA HIS A 303 -17.15 -11.35 -21.02
C HIS A 303 -16.04 -10.61 -21.79
N TYR A 304 -15.02 -11.31 -22.28
CA TYR A 304 -14.01 -10.73 -23.15
C TYR A 304 -14.61 -10.08 -24.41
N GLY A 305 -15.61 -10.74 -25.02
CA GLY A 305 -16.38 -10.20 -26.15
C GLY A 305 -17.49 -9.24 -25.72
N LEU A 306 -18.28 -9.59 -24.68
CA LEU A 306 -19.47 -8.85 -24.25
C LEU A 306 -19.14 -7.49 -23.64
N HIS A 307 -18.17 -7.45 -22.72
CA HIS A 307 -17.78 -6.24 -21.98
C HIS A 307 -16.41 -5.71 -22.36
N ALA A 308 -15.75 -6.33 -23.31
CA ALA A 308 -14.40 -5.97 -23.73
C ALA A 308 -13.36 -5.96 -22.58
N VAL A 309 -13.48 -6.90 -21.63
CA VAL A 309 -12.50 -7.08 -20.56
C VAL A 309 -11.10 -7.30 -21.17
N ARG A 310 -10.10 -6.55 -20.68
CA ARG A 310 -8.71 -6.60 -21.16
C ARG A 310 -7.71 -7.00 -20.09
N VAL A 311 -8.00 -6.66 -18.84
CA VAL A 311 -7.19 -7.02 -17.70
C VAL A 311 -8.09 -7.71 -16.68
N THR A 312 -7.63 -8.80 -16.06
CA THR A 312 -8.32 -9.35 -14.90
C THR A 312 -7.46 -9.21 -13.66
N ASN A 313 -8.10 -8.99 -12.51
CA ASN A 313 -7.45 -8.98 -11.21
C ASN A 313 -7.97 -10.12 -10.34
N SER A 314 -7.07 -10.88 -9.73
CA SER A 314 -7.36 -11.97 -8.79
C SER A 314 -6.48 -11.88 -7.56
N SER A 315 -7.06 -11.35 -6.47
CA SER A 315 -6.36 -11.12 -5.21
C SER A 315 -6.63 -12.19 -4.16
N TYR A 316 -6.87 -13.42 -4.57
CA TYR A 316 -7.19 -14.55 -3.71
C TYR A 316 -6.22 -15.72 -3.94
N SER A 317 -6.21 -16.69 -3.02
CA SER A 317 -5.27 -17.82 -3.04
C SER A 317 -6.01 -19.16 -3.08
N ASP A 318 -5.39 -20.12 -3.78
CA ASP A 318 -5.85 -21.51 -3.88
C ASP A 318 -4.62 -22.42 -3.76
N GLY A 319 -4.47 -23.05 -2.59
CA GLY A 319 -3.35 -23.95 -2.29
C GLY A 319 -1.98 -23.27 -2.11
N CYS A 320 -0.91 -24.02 -2.23
CA CYS A 320 0.46 -23.59 -2.02
C CYS A 320 1.41 -24.39 -2.92
N ASN A 321 2.07 -23.72 -3.88
CA ASN A 321 3.01 -24.32 -4.83
C ASN A 321 2.46 -25.58 -5.54
N ALA A 322 1.22 -25.47 -6.00
CA ALA A 322 0.46 -26.62 -6.52
C ALA A 322 0.96 -27.15 -7.88
N GLY A 323 1.95 -26.52 -8.49
CA GLY A 323 2.49 -26.86 -9.80
C GLY A 323 1.56 -26.47 -10.97
N TYR A 324 1.79 -27.08 -12.12
CA TYR A 324 1.02 -26.79 -13.33
C TYR A 324 -0.27 -27.60 -13.35
N THR A 325 -1.32 -27.07 -12.73
CA THR A 325 -2.64 -27.71 -12.58
C THR A 325 -3.54 -27.48 -13.80
N MET A 326 -4.78 -28.00 -13.75
CA MET A 326 -5.81 -27.67 -14.76
C MET A 326 -6.09 -26.16 -14.79
N ASN A 327 -6.22 -25.53 -13.61
CA ASN A 327 -6.43 -24.07 -13.52
C ASN A 327 -5.26 -23.31 -14.17
N THR A 328 -4.02 -23.72 -13.91
CA THR A 328 -2.84 -23.13 -14.55
C THR A 328 -2.89 -23.21 -16.08
N ARG A 329 -3.27 -24.41 -16.58
CA ARG A 329 -3.42 -24.66 -18.00
C ARG A 329 -4.49 -23.75 -18.62
N THR A 330 -5.64 -23.61 -17.96
CA THR A 330 -6.74 -22.73 -18.42
C THR A 330 -6.26 -21.29 -18.53
N MET A 331 -5.54 -20.75 -17.53
CA MET A 331 -5.03 -19.37 -17.59
C MET A 331 -4.09 -19.14 -18.77
N ASP A 332 -3.17 -20.07 -19.03
CA ASP A 332 -2.28 -19.96 -20.18
C ASP A 332 -3.04 -20.06 -21.51
N GLN A 333 -4.09 -20.90 -21.57
CA GLN A 333 -4.97 -21.07 -22.71
C GLN A 333 -5.80 -19.81 -22.98
N ASP A 334 -6.38 -19.21 -21.95
CA ASP A 334 -7.21 -18.00 -22.03
C ASP A 334 -6.42 -16.85 -22.66
N ILE A 335 -5.20 -16.59 -22.18
CA ILE A 335 -4.34 -15.52 -22.72
C ILE A 335 -3.92 -15.84 -24.16
N ARG A 336 -3.68 -17.10 -24.51
CA ARG A 336 -3.31 -17.50 -25.87
C ARG A 336 -4.48 -17.34 -26.84
N GLN A 337 -5.69 -17.66 -26.42
CA GLN A 337 -6.90 -17.55 -27.25
C GLN A 337 -7.38 -16.09 -27.32
N ASN A 338 -7.40 -15.40 -26.19
CA ASN A 338 -7.82 -14.02 -26.06
C ASN A 338 -6.59 -13.09 -26.05
N LYS A 339 -5.97 -12.89 -27.21
CA LYS A 339 -4.65 -12.25 -27.37
C LYS A 339 -4.51 -10.88 -26.69
N LYS A 340 -5.62 -10.16 -26.48
CA LYS A 340 -5.63 -8.84 -25.85
C LYS A 340 -5.92 -8.90 -24.34
N LEU A 341 -5.99 -10.09 -23.77
CA LEU A 341 -6.27 -10.33 -22.35
C LEU A 341 -4.96 -10.47 -21.57
N MET A 342 -4.94 -9.96 -20.33
CA MET A 342 -3.89 -10.20 -19.38
C MET A 342 -4.47 -10.52 -17.99
N HIS A 343 -4.09 -11.65 -17.42
CA HIS A 343 -4.42 -12.04 -16.05
C HIS A 343 -3.36 -11.56 -15.07
N VAL A 344 -3.77 -10.85 -14.01
CA VAL A 344 -2.91 -10.38 -12.92
C VAL A 344 -3.33 -11.08 -11.62
N PHE A 345 -2.37 -11.64 -10.92
CA PHE A 345 -2.58 -12.38 -9.67
C PHE A 345 -1.69 -11.85 -8.55
N SER A 346 -2.18 -11.88 -7.34
CA SER A 346 -1.34 -11.74 -6.15
C SER A 346 -0.41 -12.95 -6.03
N ALA A 347 0.88 -12.77 -5.71
CA ALA A 347 1.81 -13.92 -5.54
C ALA A 347 1.43 -14.82 -4.36
N GLY A 348 0.75 -14.27 -3.35
CA GLY A 348 0.32 -14.93 -2.13
C GLY A 348 1.03 -14.39 -0.89
N ASN A 349 0.50 -14.72 0.28
CA ASN A 349 0.99 -14.22 1.57
C ASN A 349 1.65 -15.32 2.42
N ASN A 350 2.26 -16.32 1.77
CA ASN A 350 2.91 -17.47 2.38
C ASN A 350 4.44 -17.34 2.44
N GLY A 351 4.98 -16.11 2.45
CA GLY A 351 6.42 -15.83 2.35
C GLY A 351 7.29 -16.53 3.38
N THR A 352 6.74 -16.91 4.53
CA THR A 352 7.43 -17.68 5.58
C THR A 352 7.08 -19.15 5.61
N ALA A 353 6.14 -19.61 4.76
CA ALA A 353 5.67 -21.01 4.75
C ALA A 353 6.63 -21.92 3.99
N ASN A 354 6.59 -23.20 4.36
CA ASN A 354 7.20 -24.29 3.60
C ASN A 354 6.12 -24.98 2.77
N CYS A 355 6.11 -24.74 1.45
CA CYS A 355 5.17 -25.37 0.51
C CYS A 355 5.80 -26.55 -0.24
N ASN A 356 6.72 -27.24 0.37
CA ASN A 356 7.36 -28.47 -0.12
C ASN A 356 8.11 -28.32 -1.46
N TYR A 357 8.61 -27.15 -1.76
CA TYR A 357 9.52 -26.95 -2.91
C TYR A 357 10.83 -27.77 -2.73
N GLY A 358 11.27 -27.92 -1.49
CA GLY A 358 12.48 -28.67 -1.11
C GLY A 358 13.63 -27.79 -0.59
N ALA A 359 13.48 -26.46 -0.59
CA ALA A 359 14.45 -25.52 -0.03
C ALA A 359 14.15 -25.10 1.42
N GLY A 360 13.12 -25.69 2.04
CA GLY A 360 12.64 -25.32 3.36
C GLY A 360 11.61 -24.17 3.32
N ALA A 361 11.41 -23.53 4.46
CA ALA A 361 10.51 -22.38 4.56
C ALA A 361 11.02 -21.15 3.80
N GLY A 362 10.12 -20.35 3.28
CA GLY A 362 10.45 -19.05 2.68
C GLY A 362 10.73 -19.06 1.17
N TRP A 363 10.69 -20.22 0.50
CA TRP A 363 10.97 -20.34 -0.92
C TRP A 363 10.01 -21.30 -1.62
N GLY A 364 9.75 -21.04 -2.92
CA GLY A 364 8.85 -21.85 -3.73
C GLY A 364 7.46 -21.92 -3.11
N ASN A 365 6.94 -20.80 -2.63
CA ASN A 365 5.67 -20.73 -1.90
C ASN A 365 4.63 -19.82 -2.56
N ILE A 366 4.77 -19.58 -3.86
CA ILE A 366 3.71 -18.93 -4.66
C ILE A 366 2.41 -19.72 -4.48
N THR A 367 1.34 -19.04 -4.04
CA THR A 367 0.08 -19.67 -3.72
C THR A 367 -0.77 -19.94 -4.96
N GLY A 368 -1.58 -21.01 -4.92
CA GLY A 368 -2.53 -21.36 -5.97
C GLY A 368 -1.91 -22.00 -7.21
N GLY A 369 -2.66 -22.88 -7.86
CA GLY A 369 -2.27 -23.48 -9.12
C GLY A 369 -2.26 -22.49 -10.28
N HIS A 370 -3.31 -21.69 -10.42
CA HIS A 370 -3.44 -20.68 -11.49
C HIS A 370 -2.28 -19.66 -11.53
N LYS A 371 -1.67 -19.34 -10.39
CA LYS A 371 -0.52 -18.42 -10.29
C LYS A 371 0.80 -19.00 -10.79
N GLN A 372 0.84 -20.28 -11.08
CA GLN A 372 1.98 -20.97 -11.69
C GLN A 372 2.00 -20.85 -13.24
N GLY A 373 1.00 -20.16 -13.83
CA GLY A 373 0.90 -19.92 -15.27
C GLY A 373 2.12 -19.20 -15.84
N LYS A 374 2.47 -19.54 -17.07
CA LYS A 374 3.60 -18.92 -17.80
C LYS A 374 3.25 -17.54 -18.33
N ASN A 375 1.99 -17.38 -18.77
CA ASN A 375 1.56 -16.21 -19.51
C ASN A 375 0.95 -15.12 -18.61
N ILE A 376 0.62 -15.42 -17.36
CA ILE A 376 0.05 -14.51 -16.36
C ILE A 376 1.12 -13.62 -15.72
N ILE A 377 0.70 -12.60 -14.98
CA ILE A 377 1.57 -11.79 -14.11
C ILE A 377 1.21 -12.09 -12.64
N ALA A 378 2.17 -12.62 -11.88
CA ALA A 378 2.09 -12.74 -10.43
C ALA A 378 2.87 -11.59 -9.78
N VAL A 379 2.29 -10.95 -8.75
CA VAL A 379 2.80 -9.69 -8.17
C VAL A 379 3.20 -9.89 -6.72
N ALA A 380 4.45 -9.58 -6.38
CA ALA A 380 4.96 -9.54 -5.03
C ALA A 380 4.60 -8.24 -4.31
N ASN A 381 4.60 -8.26 -2.96
CA ASN A 381 4.28 -7.13 -2.11
C ASN A 381 5.52 -6.38 -1.64
N LEU A 382 5.60 -5.09 -1.93
CA LEU A 382 6.60 -4.15 -1.43
C LEU A 382 6.01 -3.23 -0.35
N ASP A 383 6.87 -2.72 0.52
CA ASP A 383 6.57 -1.56 1.36
C ASP A 383 6.86 -0.23 0.64
N GLY A 384 6.62 0.90 1.32
CA GLY A 384 6.85 2.23 0.77
C GLY A 384 8.33 2.56 0.46
N ASN A 385 9.28 1.76 0.96
CA ASN A 385 10.73 1.90 0.74
C ASN A 385 11.28 0.88 -0.26
N ASP A 386 10.40 0.22 -1.02
CA ASP A 386 10.73 -0.82 -2.00
C ASP A 386 11.31 -2.11 -1.39
N ALA A 387 11.19 -2.33 -0.08
CA ALA A 387 11.57 -3.58 0.55
C ALA A 387 10.47 -4.63 0.40
N ILE A 388 10.86 -5.89 0.12
CA ILE A 388 9.92 -7.00 0.03
C ILE A 388 9.29 -7.30 1.39
N ALA A 389 7.97 -7.34 1.46
CA ALA A 389 7.26 -7.72 2.68
C ALA A 389 7.58 -9.18 3.06
N ALA A 390 7.82 -9.43 4.35
CA ALA A 390 8.17 -10.77 4.83
C ALA A 390 7.09 -11.81 4.52
N SER A 391 5.83 -11.41 4.50
CA SER A 391 4.68 -12.26 4.14
C SER A 391 4.56 -12.53 2.64
N SER A 392 5.20 -11.72 1.76
CA SER A 392 5.10 -11.92 0.31
C SER A 392 5.62 -13.29 -0.10
N SER A 393 4.83 -14.07 -0.81
CA SER A 393 5.25 -15.34 -1.38
C SER A 393 6.37 -15.14 -2.40
N ARG A 394 7.30 -16.12 -2.42
CA ARG A 394 8.54 -16.08 -3.19
C ARG A 394 8.62 -17.26 -4.14
N GLY A 395 9.27 -17.02 -5.27
CA GLY A 395 9.56 -18.09 -6.22
C GLY A 395 10.57 -19.13 -5.69
N PRO A 396 10.95 -20.03 -6.56
CA PRO A 396 10.46 -20.22 -7.93
C PRO A 396 9.07 -20.83 -8.01
N ALA A 397 8.52 -20.92 -9.24
CA ALA A 397 7.40 -21.79 -9.54
C ALA A 397 7.80 -23.26 -9.26
N HIS A 398 6.82 -24.16 -9.20
CA HIS A 398 7.07 -25.58 -8.88
C HIS A 398 8.11 -26.24 -9.80
N ASP A 399 8.11 -25.87 -11.07
CA ASP A 399 9.03 -26.35 -12.10
C ASP A 399 10.33 -25.54 -12.24
N GLY A 400 10.57 -24.58 -11.35
CA GLY A 400 11.80 -23.76 -11.30
C GLY A 400 11.75 -22.45 -12.06
N ARG A 401 10.65 -22.14 -12.78
CA ARG A 401 10.50 -20.87 -13.50
C ARG A 401 10.49 -19.64 -12.56
N ILE A 402 10.85 -18.50 -13.11
CA ILE A 402 10.84 -17.23 -12.40
C ILE A 402 9.41 -16.86 -11.99
N LYS A 403 9.22 -16.64 -10.73
CA LYS A 403 8.07 -16.06 -10.07
C LYS A 403 8.56 -15.28 -8.84
N PRO A 404 7.88 -14.20 -8.43
CA PRO A 404 6.83 -13.48 -9.17
C PRO A 404 7.39 -12.89 -10.48
N GLU A 405 6.55 -12.38 -11.37
CA GLU A 405 7.01 -11.63 -12.54
C GLU A 405 7.49 -10.24 -12.16
N VAL A 406 6.73 -9.54 -11.31
CA VAL A 406 7.04 -8.17 -10.86
C VAL A 406 6.65 -7.98 -9.40
N ALA A 407 7.05 -6.85 -8.85
CA ALA A 407 6.68 -6.42 -7.51
C ALA A 407 5.97 -5.05 -7.57
N ALA A 408 5.10 -4.80 -6.60
CA ALA A 408 4.38 -3.54 -6.46
C ALA A 408 4.08 -3.24 -4.98
N LEU A 409 3.78 -1.98 -4.66
CA LEU A 409 3.38 -1.61 -3.30
C LEU A 409 2.08 -2.33 -2.91
N GLY A 410 2.12 -3.05 -1.80
CA GLY A 410 0.97 -3.73 -1.23
C GLY A 410 0.93 -3.66 0.30
N THR A 411 1.84 -2.94 0.92
CA THR A 411 1.88 -2.73 2.37
C THR A 411 1.23 -1.40 2.70
N ASN A 412 0.28 -1.42 3.67
CA ASN A 412 -0.47 -0.26 4.15
C ASN A 412 -1.21 0.52 3.03
N VAL A 413 -1.83 -0.13 2.08
CA VAL A 413 -2.56 0.53 0.99
C VAL A 413 -3.91 1.01 1.49
N PHE A 414 -4.13 2.33 1.45
CA PHE A 414 -5.39 2.98 1.78
C PHE A 414 -6.35 2.91 0.59
N SER A 415 -7.53 2.31 0.76
CA SER A 415 -8.52 2.18 -0.30
C SER A 415 -9.94 2.07 0.25
N THR A 416 -10.92 2.01 -0.65
CA THR A 416 -12.35 1.94 -0.34
C THR A 416 -12.70 0.66 0.42
N ILE A 417 -13.66 0.78 1.31
CA ILE A 417 -14.42 -0.31 1.93
C ILE A 417 -15.90 0.05 1.92
N GLU A 418 -16.76 -0.86 2.33
CA GLU A 418 -18.21 -0.66 2.37
C GLU A 418 -18.65 0.65 3.03
N ASN A 419 -19.87 1.09 2.71
CA ASN A 419 -20.54 2.25 3.30
C ASN A 419 -19.77 3.57 3.16
N HIS A 420 -19.21 3.80 1.97
CA HIS A 420 -18.44 5.00 1.66
C HIS A 420 -17.24 5.24 2.62
N SER A 421 -16.67 4.17 3.15
CA SER A 421 -15.53 4.24 4.08
C SER A 421 -14.22 3.82 3.43
N TYR A 422 -13.12 3.99 4.16
CA TYR A 422 -11.78 3.60 3.72
C TYR A 422 -11.05 2.88 4.85
N ALA A 423 -10.13 1.99 4.46
CA ALA A 423 -9.21 1.33 5.37
C ALA A 423 -7.84 1.13 4.72
N SER A 424 -6.82 0.86 5.53
CA SER A 424 -5.49 0.48 5.04
C SER A 424 -5.29 -1.02 5.21
N PHE A 425 -5.05 -1.73 4.10
CA PHE A 425 -4.77 -3.17 4.09
C PHE A 425 -3.35 -3.47 3.62
N THR A 426 -2.84 -4.64 4.02
CA THR A 426 -1.50 -5.11 3.65
C THR A 426 -1.56 -6.53 3.11
N GLY A 427 -0.96 -6.73 1.93
CA GLY A 427 -0.83 -8.05 1.30
C GLY A 427 -0.48 -7.96 -0.17
N THR A 428 -0.09 -9.07 -0.76
CA THR A 428 0.02 -9.19 -2.22
C THR A 428 -1.33 -8.93 -2.92
N SER A 429 -2.44 -9.04 -2.16
CA SER A 429 -3.78 -8.66 -2.60
C SER A 429 -3.93 -7.17 -2.92
N MET A 430 -3.10 -6.29 -2.37
CA MET A 430 -3.07 -4.85 -2.64
C MET A 430 -2.03 -4.48 -3.70
N ALA A 431 -0.94 -5.25 -3.81
CA ALA A 431 0.06 -5.12 -4.87
C ALA A 431 -0.52 -5.51 -6.26
N CYS A 432 -1.30 -6.58 -6.30
CA CYS A 432 -1.98 -7.07 -7.50
C CYS A 432 -2.85 -6.01 -8.19
N PRO A 433 -3.84 -5.39 -7.50
CA PRO A 433 -4.69 -4.36 -8.09
C PRO A 433 -3.92 -3.09 -8.48
N GLY A 434 -2.85 -2.74 -7.75
CA GLY A 434 -1.93 -1.67 -8.16
C GLY A 434 -1.33 -1.93 -9.54
N THR A 435 -0.91 -3.18 -9.80
CA THR A 435 -0.40 -3.61 -11.11
C THR A 435 -1.53 -3.71 -12.14
N ALA A 436 -2.70 -4.26 -11.81
CA ALA A 436 -3.83 -4.35 -12.74
C ALA A 436 -4.30 -2.97 -13.21
N GLY A 437 -4.40 -1.99 -12.29
CA GLY A 437 -4.68 -0.60 -12.63
C GLY A 437 -3.56 0.01 -13.50
N THR A 438 -2.30 -0.27 -13.20
CA THR A 438 -1.18 0.16 -14.07
C THR A 438 -1.34 -0.41 -15.49
N LEU A 439 -1.67 -1.69 -15.64
CA LEU A 439 -1.91 -2.26 -16.97
C LEU A 439 -3.07 -1.55 -17.69
N ALA A 440 -4.16 -1.25 -16.99
CA ALA A 440 -5.27 -0.51 -17.57
C ALA A 440 -4.83 0.87 -18.11
N THR A 441 -3.98 1.59 -17.38
CA THR A 441 -3.42 2.86 -17.90
C THR A 441 -2.49 2.65 -19.12
N LEU A 442 -1.76 1.55 -19.19
CA LEU A 442 -0.91 1.22 -20.34
C LEU A 442 -1.73 0.82 -21.60
N TYR A 443 -2.86 0.13 -21.41
CA TYR A 443 -3.81 -0.10 -22.51
C TYR A 443 -4.38 1.22 -23.02
N HIS A 444 -4.73 2.16 -22.14
CA HIS A 444 -5.14 3.51 -22.55
C HIS A 444 -4.02 4.24 -23.31
N ALA A 445 -2.78 4.20 -22.82
CA ALA A 445 -1.62 4.78 -23.49
C ALA A 445 -1.41 4.18 -24.91
N TYR A 446 -1.53 2.87 -25.04
CA TYR A 446 -1.40 2.20 -26.33
C TYR A 446 -2.52 2.61 -27.29
N ARG A 447 -3.78 2.62 -26.85
CA ARG A 447 -4.91 3.09 -27.67
C ARG A 447 -4.71 4.52 -28.16
N SER A 448 -4.23 5.40 -27.27
CA SER A 448 -3.98 6.82 -27.60
C SER A 448 -2.91 7.02 -28.66
N THR A 449 -1.93 6.13 -28.72
CA THR A 449 -0.78 6.21 -29.65
C THR A 449 -0.93 5.31 -30.88
N HIS A 450 -1.89 4.36 -30.90
CA HIS A 450 -2.08 3.34 -31.93
C HIS A 450 -3.51 3.31 -32.48
N ILE A 451 -4.08 4.48 -32.74
CA ILE A 451 -5.38 4.65 -33.43
C ILE A 451 -6.51 3.81 -32.78
N GLY A 452 -6.61 3.84 -31.47
CA GLY A 452 -7.66 3.15 -30.71
C GLY A 452 -7.53 1.62 -30.63
N GLN A 453 -6.44 1.04 -31.13
CA GLN A 453 -6.23 -0.41 -31.08
C GLN A 453 -5.78 -0.88 -29.69
N ASP A 454 -6.22 -2.07 -29.30
CA ASP A 454 -5.69 -2.73 -28.10
C ASP A 454 -4.34 -3.39 -28.38
N PRO A 455 -3.39 -3.32 -27.45
CA PRO A 455 -2.18 -4.13 -27.53
C PRO A 455 -2.50 -5.63 -27.36
N ASP A 456 -1.58 -6.49 -27.80
CA ASP A 456 -1.58 -7.86 -27.30
C ASP A 456 -1.18 -7.88 -25.82
N GLY A 457 -1.85 -8.68 -24.99
CA GLY A 457 -1.54 -8.82 -23.56
C GLY A 457 -0.09 -9.27 -23.32
N GLY A 458 0.43 -10.16 -24.19
CA GLY A 458 1.84 -10.58 -24.16
C GLY A 458 2.82 -9.44 -24.38
N LEU A 459 2.50 -8.48 -25.25
CA LEU A 459 3.32 -7.28 -25.43
C LEU A 459 3.33 -6.42 -24.15
N VAL A 460 2.16 -6.21 -23.54
CA VAL A 460 2.07 -5.41 -22.31
C VAL A 460 2.84 -6.07 -21.19
N LYS A 461 2.75 -7.40 -21.02
CA LYS A 461 3.55 -8.16 -20.07
C LYS A 461 5.05 -7.96 -20.31
N ALA A 462 5.52 -8.09 -21.55
CA ALA A 462 6.91 -7.89 -21.94
C ALA A 462 7.40 -6.46 -21.60
N ILE A 463 6.58 -5.45 -21.91
CA ILE A 463 6.88 -4.04 -21.60
C ILE A 463 7.03 -3.85 -20.09
N VAL A 464 6.06 -4.31 -19.28
CA VAL A 464 6.07 -4.12 -17.83
C VAL A 464 7.28 -4.79 -17.20
N MET A 465 7.64 -6.00 -17.62
CA MET A 465 8.84 -6.70 -17.12
C MET A 465 10.14 -6.01 -17.53
N ASN A 466 10.27 -5.57 -18.80
CA ASN A 466 11.52 -4.95 -19.28
C ASN A 466 11.78 -3.56 -18.68
N THR A 467 10.71 -2.82 -18.38
CA THR A 467 10.77 -1.45 -17.84
C THR A 467 10.64 -1.38 -16.34
N ALA A 468 10.51 -2.51 -15.65
CA ALA A 468 10.50 -2.57 -14.19
C ALA A 468 11.83 -2.02 -13.60
N ASP A 469 11.72 -1.36 -12.45
CA ASP A 469 12.91 -0.92 -11.72
C ASP A 469 13.54 -2.13 -11.02
N ASP A 470 14.74 -2.50 -11.43
CA ASP A 470 15.47 -3.63 -10.88
C ASP A 470 15.73 -3.46 -9.38
N LEU A 471 15.30 -4.43 -8.58
CA LEU A 471 15.43 -4.45 -7.12
C LEU A 471 16.07 -5.77 -6.68
N GLY A 472 16.78 -5.73 -5.56
CA GLY A 472 17.43 -6.93 -5.04
C GLY A 472 18.76 -7.23 -5.75
N ASN A 473 18.90 -8.42 -6.31
CA ASN A 473 20.06 -8.79 -7.12
C ASN A 473 19.98 -8.16 -8.52
N ALA A 474 21.11 -7.87 -9.13
CA ALA A 474 21.15 -7.38 -10.50
C ALA A 474 20.54 -8.38 -11.49
N GLY A 475 19.58 -7.92 -12.29
CA GLY A 475 18.73 -8.77 -13.11
C GLY A 475 17.58 -9.42 -12.32
N PRO A 476 16.85 -10.39 -12.91
CA PRO A 476 15.73 -11.01 -12.22
C PRO A 476 16.15 -11.81 -10.99
N ASP A 477 15.26 -11.90 -10.00
CA ASP A 477 15.41 -12.77 -8.84
C ASP A 477 14.06 -13.39 -8.40
N PHE A 478 14.10 -14.32 -7.44
CA PHE A 478 12.90 -15.01 -6.95
C PHE A 478 12.12 -14.25 -5.88
N LEU A 479 12.53 -13.01 -5.52
CA LEU A 479 11.86 -12.15 -4.55
C LEU A 479 11.04 -11.08 -5.26
N TYR A 480 11.67 -10.37 -6.19
CA TYR A 480 11.14 -9.19 -6.88
C TYR A 480 10.74 -9.48 -8.33
N GLY A 481 11.07 -10.64 -8.87
CA GLY A 481 10.93 -10.95 -10.29
C GLY A 481 11.86 -10.07 -11.14
N TYR A 482 11.30 -9.34 -12.11
CA TYR A 482 12.01 -8.36 -12.94
C TYR A 482 12.11 -6.97 -12.27
N GLY A 483 11.55 -6.82 -11.06
CA GLY A 483 11.61 -5.59 -10.28
C GLY A 483 10.25 -4.93 -10.02
N ARG A 484 10.29 -3.69 -9.52
CA ARG A 484 9.09 -2.89 -9.23
C ARG A 484 8.50 -2.32 -10.52
N VAL A 485 7.19 -2.44 -10.67
CA VAL A 485 6.44 -1.84 -11.78
C VAL A 485 6.71 -0.33 -11.91
N ASN A 486 7.03 0.13 -13.12
CA ASN A 486 7.23 1.54 -13.45
C ASN A 486 6.38 1.94 -14.66
N ALA A 487 5.22 2.54 -14.40
CA ALA A 487 4.26 2.95 -15.42
C ALA A 487 4.82 4.03 -16.36
N LEU A 488 5.69 4.91 -15.87
CA LEU A 488 6.26 5.98 -16.68
C LEU A 488 7.21 5.44 -17.76
N ARG A 489 8.12 4.53 -17.39
CA ARG A 489 9.04 3.88 -18.34
C ARG A 489 8.26 2.98 -19.32
N ALA A 490 7.24 2.27 -18.82
CA ALA A 490 6.37 1.43 -19.64
C ALA A 490 5.59 2.26 -20.67
N ALA A 491 5.00 3.38 -20.28
CA ALA A 491 4.31 4.29 -21.19
C ALA A 491 5.26 4.85 -22.27
N ARG A 492 6.49 5.22 -21.90
CA ARG A 492 7.51 5.65 -22.85
C ARG A 492 7.88 4.57 -23.86
N ALA A 493 8.00 3.33 -23.43
CA ALA A 493 8.25 2.22 -24.36
C ALA A 493 7.12 2.09 -25.38
N ILE A 494 5.88 2.31 -25.00
CA ILE A 494 4.72 2.34 -25.89
C ILE A 494 4.77 3.56 -26.82
N GLU A 495 4.89 4.77 -26.28
CA GLU A 495 4.92 6.03 -27.02
C GLU A 495 6.02 6.08 -28.09
N GLN A 496 7.16 5.47 -27.79
CA GLN A 496 8.34 5.46 -28.66
C GLN A 496 8.45 4.20 -29.54
N ASN A 497 7.45 3.31 -29.50
CA ASN A 497 7.43 2.03 -30.21
C ASN A 497 8.71 1.22 -29.98
N ARG A 498 9.19 1.16 -28.73
CA ARG A 498 10.41 0.42 -28.35
C ARG A 498 10.14 -1.08 -28.23
N PHE A 499 9.53 -1.64 -29.25
CA PHE A 499 9.24 -3.06 -29.37
C PHE A 499 9.24 -3.52 -30.82
N MET A 500 9.45 -4.82 -31.02
CA MET A 500 9.35 -5.51 -32.31
C MET A 500 8.52 -6.78 -32.10
N ILE A 501 7.75 -7.16 -33.10
CA ILE A 501 6.88 -8.35 -33.02
C ILE A 501 7.16 -9.19 -34.23
N ASP A 502 7.45 -10.48 -34.05
CA ASP A 502 7.69 -11.41 -35.13
C ASP A 502 7.25 -12.83 -34.75
N SER A 503 7.45 -13.81 -35.65
CA SER A 503 7.10 -15.20 -35.41
C SER A 503 8.08 -16.13 -36.11
N LEU A 504 8.48 -17.21 -35.47
CA LEU A 504 9.41 -18.19 -36.03
C LEU A 504 9.01 -19.63 -35.74
N GLY A 505 9.45 -20.54 -36.58
CA GLY A 505 9.30 -21.99 -36.45
C GLY A 505 10.52 -22.67 -35.85
N ALA A 506 10.40 -24.00 -35.65
CA ALA A 506 11.51 -24.80 -35.13
C ALA A 506 12.75 -24.72 -36.06
N GLY A 507 13.92 -24.49 -35.45
CA GLY A 507 15.21 -24.40 -36.16
C GLY A 507 15.44 -23.10 -36.94
N GLN A 508 14.45 -22.20 -37.00
CA GLN A 508 14.60 -20.88 -37.61
C GLN A 508 15.33 -19.93 -36.70
N THR A 509 15.98 -18.93 -37.27
CA THR A 509 16.64 -17.85 -36.52
C THR A 509 16.35 -16.52 -37.21
N ASP A 510 15.73 -15.62 -36.41
CA ASP A 510 15.51 -14.24 -36.85
C ASP A 510 16.66 -13.35 -36.35
N THR A 511 16.96 -12.36 -37.19
CA THR A 511 17.99 -11.35 -36.89
C THR A 511 17.34 -9.98 -36.97
N LEU A 512 17.13 -9.36 -35.80
CA LEU A 512 16.58 -8.03 -35.67
C LEU A 512 17.72 -7.03 -35.40
N ASN A 513 17.70 -5.89 -36.08
CA ASN A 513 18.73 -4.86 -35.92
C ASN A 513 18.29 -3.85 -34.85
N LEU A 514 19.23 -3.47 -34.00
CA LEU A 514 19.04 -2.47 -32.97
C LEU A 514 20.22 -1.50 -32.98
N THR A 515 19.95 -0.20 -33.04
CA THR A 515 21.01 0.82 -32.93
C THR A 515 20.96 1.48 -31.56
N VAL A 516 22.00 1.30 -30.78
CA VAL A 516 22.16 1.90 -29.44
C VAL A 516 22.64 3.34 -29.61
N PRO A 517 21.90 4.34 -29.05
CA PRO A 517 22.31 5.74 -29.10
C PRO A 517 23.58 6.00 -28.27
N ALA A 518 24.28 7.09 -28.62
CA ALA A 518 25.37 7.59 -27.77
C ALA A 518 24.83 7.98 -26.37
N ASN A 519 25.67 7.89 -25.36
CA ASN A 519 25.36 8.23 -23.95
C ASN A 519 24.27 7.34 -23.29
N THR A 520 24.02 6.15 -23.83
CA THR A 520 23.22 5.13 -23.17
C THR A 520 23.99 4.57 -21.98
N LYS A 521 23.43 4.67 -20.79
CA LYS A 521 23.98 4.12 -19.56
C LYS A 521 23.62 2.66 -19.35
N GLU A 522 22.44 2.27 -19.76
CA GLU A 522 22.00 0.88 -19.73
C GLU A 522 21.17 0.54 -20.97
N LEU A 523 21.47 -0.58 -21.59
CA LEU A 523 20.64 -1.20 -22.60
C LEU A 523 19.92 -2.38 -21.96
N ARG A 524 18.59 -2.41 -22.09
CA ARG A 524 17.75 -3.56 -21.71
C ARG A 524 17.08 -4.11 -22.96
N VAL A 525 17.14 -5.42 -23.13
CA VAL A 525 16.44 -6.14 -24.20
C VAL A 525 15.81 -7.38 -23.61
N LEU A 526 14.49 -7.50 -23.76
CA LEU A 526 13.72 -8.64 -23.28
C LEU A 526 12.97 -9.27 -24.46
N VAL A 527 13.04 -10.58 -24.57
CA VAL A 527 12.24 -11.40 -25.48
C VAL A 527 11.23 -12.19 -24.67
N TYR A 528 9.96 -12.07 -25.01
CA TYR A 528 8.85 -12.78 -24.37
C TYR A 528 7.98 -13.44 -25.43
N TRP A 529 7.40 -14.59 -25.14
CA TRP A 529 6.39 -15.21 -25.99
C TRP A 529 5.25 -15.79 -25.16
N THR A 530 4.02 -15.64 -25.69
CA THR A 530 2.84 -16.29 -25.14
C THR A 530 2.93 -17.77 -25.50
N ASP A 531 3.48 -18.54 -24.58
CA ASP A 531 3.75 -19.96 -24.80
C ASP A 531 2.46 -20.79 -24.76
N PRO A 532 2.27 -21.79 -25.64
CA PRO A 532 1.13 -22.69 -25.57
C PRO A 532 1.00 -23.33 -24.19
N GLU A 533 -0.22 -23.59 -23.77
CA GLU A 533 -0.49 -24.29 -22.53
C GLU A 533 0.12 -25.69 -22.54
N ALA A 534 0.79 -26.06 -21.46
CA ALA A 534 1.28 -27.42 -21.23
C ALA A 534 0.14 -28.37 -20.79
N LEU A 535 0.41 -29.65 -20.76
CA LEU A 535 -0.51 -30.60 -20.14
C LEU A 535 -0.63 -30.32 -18.65
N ALA A 536 -1.83 -30.46 -18.09
CA ALA A 536 -2.00 -30.43 -16.65
C ALA A 536 -1.10 -31.47 -15.99
N ASN A 537 -0.51 -31.11 -14.85
CA ASN A 537 0.48 -31.93 -14.13
C ASN A 537 1.83 -32.13 -14.87
N ALA A 538 2.16 -31.26 -15.83
CA ALA A 538 3.46 -31.26 -16.47
C ALA A 538 4.57 -30.93 -15.46
N GLY A 539 5.62 -31.72 -15.43
CA GLY A 539 6.81 -31.47 -14.59
C GLY A 539 7.66 -30.30 -15.08
N ARG A 540 7.51 -29.91 -16.35
CA ARG A 540 8.04 -28.70 -16.99
C ARG A 540 6.93 -28.10 -17.84
N ALA A 541 6.64 -26.82 -17.63
CA ALA A 541 5.51 -26.19 -18.27
C ALA A 541 5.87 -25.54 -19.63
N LEU A 542 7.14 -25.26 -19.91
CA LEU A 542 7.57 -24.66 -21.18
C LEU A 542 7.33 -25.65 -22.34
N VAL A 543 6.56 -25.22 -23.34
CA VAL A 543 6.23 -25.97 -24.54
C VAL A 543 7.13 -25.58 -25.70
N ASN A 544 7.09 -24.33 -26.10
CA ASN A 544 7.98 -23.77 -27.11
C ASN A 544 9.17 -23.09 -26.43
N ASN A 545 10.38 -23.51 -26.81
CA ASN A 545 11.62 -22.93 -26.31
C ASN A 545 12.28 -22.09 -27.40
N LEU A 546 12.33 -20.79 -27.18
CA LEU A 546 13.10 -19.84 -27.97
C LEU A 546 14.39 -19.51 -27.25
N ASN A 547 15.51 -19.36 -27.95
CA ASN A 547 16.76 -18.90 -27.39
C ASN A 547 17.06 -17.49 -27.93
N PHE A 548 17.46 -16.60 -27.05
CA PHE A 548 17.81 -15.23 -27.39
C PHE A 548 19.28 -14.94 -27.06
N ARG A 549 19.92 -14.14 -27.92
CA ARG A 549 21.23 -13.53 -27.63
C ARG A 549 21.35 -12.18 -28.30
N LEU A 550 22.00 -11.26 -27.60
CA LEU A 550 22.40 -9.97 -28.16
C LEU A 550 23.82 -10.10 -28.74
N VAL A 551 24.09 -9.51 -29.90
CA VAL A 551 25.39 -9.66 -30.61
C VAL A 551 25.88 -8.31 -31.09
N ARG A 552 27.20 -8.07 -30.97
CA ARG A 552 27.90 -6.94 -31.57
C ARG A 552 29.36 -7.31 -31.84
N ASP A 553 29.85 -7.04 -33.04
CA ASP A 553 31.27 -7.19 -33.44
C ASP A 553 31.89 -8.54 -33.00
N GLY A 554 31.12 -9.62 -33.16
CA GLY A 554 31.54 -10.98 -32.77
C GLY A 554 31.40 -11.31 -31.30
N GLN A 555 31.16 -10.33 -30.43
CA GLN A 555 30.79 -10.56 -29.04
C GLN A 555 29.31 -10.88 -28.91
N PHE A 556 28.93 -11.67 -27.92
CA PHE A 556 27.53 -11.96 -27.63
C PHE A 556 27.24 -11.98 -26.14
N TRP A 557 26.00 -11.70 -25.78
CA TRP A 557 25.48 -11.73 -24.43
C TRP A 557 24.27 -12.64 -24.39
N LEU A 558 24.33 -13.63 -23.50
CA LEU A 558 23.23 -14.53 -23.19
C LEU A 558 22.27 -13.88 -22.17
N PRO A 559 21.01 -14.33 -22.06
CA PRO A 559 20.08 -13.83 -21.06
C PRO A 559 20.50 -14.15 -19.62
N TRP A 560 19.85 -13.50 -18.67
CA TRP A 560 19.94 -13.78 -17.25
C TRP A 560 19.18 -15.07 -16.92
N VAL A 561 19.82 -15.98 -16.20
CA VAL A 561 19.23 -17.25 -15.75
C VAL A 561 19.45 -17.44 -14.29
N LEU A 562 18.39 -17.81 -13.56
CA LEU A 562 18.43 -18.13 -12.13
C LEU A 562 18.69 -19.61 -11.89
N ASN A 563 19.24 -19.90 -10.72
CA ASN A 563 19.47 -21.28 -10.29
C ASN A 563 18.30 -21.77 -9.41
N PRO A 564 17.41 -22.63 -9.95
CA PRO A 564 16.23 -23.11 -9.21
C PRO A 564 16.53 -24.31 -8.28
N ASN A 565 17.77 -24.63 -8.02
CA ASN A 565 18.13 -25.72 -7.13
C ASN A 565 17.50 -25.55 -5.75
N LYS A 566 17.02 -26.64 -5.19
CA LYS A 566 16.21 -26.71 -3.98
C LYS A 566 17.02 -26.46 -2.69
N ASN A 567 17.73 -25.35 -2.65
CA ASN A 567 18.46 -24.87 -1.46
C ASN A 567 18.51 -23.34 -1.41
N VAL A 568 18.55 -22.81 -0.21
CA VAL A 568 18.49 -21.35 0.04
C VAL A 568 19.63 -20.58 -0.64
N ALA A 569 20.84 -21.14 -0.67
CA ALA A 569 21.98 -20.46 -1.27
C ALA A 569 21.81 -20.26 -2.78
N SER A 570 21.33 -21.28 -3.49
CA SER A 570 21.03 -21.20 -4.94
C SER A 570 19.91 -20.22 -5.24
N LEU A 571 18.85 -20.21 -4.42
CA LEU A 571 17.69 -19.37 -4.64
C LEU A 571 17.94 -17.88 -4.30
N ASN A 572 18.91 -17.59 -3.44
CA ASN A 572 19.38 -16.23 -3.17
C ASN A 572 20.50 -15.75 -4.11
N ALA A 573 21.07 -16.66 -4.91
CA ALA A 573 22.16 -16.29 -5.80
C ALA A 573 21.70 -15.34 -6.90
N ALA A 574 22.55 -14.39 -7.29
CA ALA A 574 22.30 -13.54 -8.43
C ALA A 574 22.20 -14.36 -9.72
N ALA A 575 21.41 -13.87 -10.67
CA ALA A 575 21.31 -14.47 -12.00
C ALA A 575 22.66 -14.49 -12.73
N VAL A 576 22.86 -15.48 -13.57
CA VAL A 576 24.06 -15.63 -14.40
C VAL A 576 23.72 -15.59 -15.88
N ARG A 577 24.70 -15.32 -16.74
CA ARG A 577 24.54 -15.36 -18.19
C ARG A 577 24.60 -16.80 -18.70
N ALA A 578 23.45 -17.30 -19.17
CA ALA A 578 23.35 -18.67 -19.71
C ALA A 578 22.21 -18.77 -20.72
N VAL A 579 22.08 -19.94 -21.35
CA VAL A 579 20.89 -20.28 -22.16
C VAL A 579 19.77 -20.68 -21.22
N ASP A 580 18.61 -20.01 -21.35
CA ASP A 580 17.40 -20.39 -20.58
C ASP A 580 16.65 -21.49 -21.33
N SER A 581 16.18 -22.48 -20.58
CA SER A 581 15.33 -23.54 -21.09
C SER A 581 14.11 -23.80 -20.22
N LEU A 582 13.82 -22.89 -19.27
CA LEU A 582 12.71 -23.00 -18.32
C LEU A 582 11.64 -21.96 -18.56
N ASN A 583 12.04 -20.73 -18.87
CA ASN A 583 11.13 -19.59 -18.92
C ASN A 583 10.72 -19.28 -20.36
N ASN A 584 9.53 -18.72 -20.54
CA ASN A 584 9.06 -18.13 -21.81
C ASN A 584 9.38 -16.62 -21.89
N VAL A 585 10.44 -16.22 -21.23
CA VAL A 585 10.96 -14.86 -21.17
C VAL A 585 12.46 -14.90 -20.97
N GLU A 586 13.19 -14.10 -21.73
CA GLU A 586 14.64 -13.98 -21.64
C GLU A 586 15.05 -12.51 -21.69
N GLN A 587 15.96 -12.06 -20.81
CA GLN A 587 16.41 -10.67 -20.74
C GLN A 587 17.92 -10.55 -20.75
N VAL A 588 18.41 -9.58 -21.50
CA VAL A 588 19.80 -9.09 -21.46
C VAL A 588 19.81 -7.64 -21.03
N THR A 589 20.62 -7.30 -20.05
CA THR A 589 20.92 -5.91 -19.66
C THR A 589 22.42 -5.65 -19.82
N LEU A 590 22.82 -4.51 -20.35
CA LEU A 590 24.21 -4.11 -20.47
C LEU A 590 24.42 -2.73 -19.86
N ALA A 591 25.32 -2.63 -18.91
CA ALA A 591 25.79 -1.35 -18.39
C ALA A 591 26.80 -0.72 -19.35
N ASP A 592 26.71 0.60 -19.54
CA ASP A 592 27.57 1.41 -20.42
C ASP A 592 27.82 0.78 -21.82
N PRO A 593 26.73 0.42 -22.55
CA PRO A 593 26.87 -0.21 -23.85
C PRO A 593 27.55 0.74 -24.83
N LEU A 594 28.38 0.22 -25.73
CA LEU A 594 28.94 1.03 -26.80
C LEU A 594 27.85 1.47 -27.77
N ALA A 595 27.85 2.73 -28.23
CA ALA A 595 26.91 3.21 -29.25
C ALA A 595 27.11 2.52 -30.58
N GLY A 596 26.04 2.37 -31.37
CA GLY A 596 26.08 1.79 -32.70
C GLY A 596 25.26 0.52 -32.86
N PRO A 597 25.48 -0.26 -33.93
CA PRO A 597 24.62 -1.37 -34.29
C PRO A 597 24.83 -2.61 -33.40
N TYR A 598 23.74 -3.20 -33.01
CA TYR A 598 23.61 -4.51 -32.37
C TYR A 598 22.65 -5.37 -33.16
N LYS A 599 22.75 -6.67 -32.96
CA LYS A 599 21.80 -7.65 -33.53
C LYS A 599 21.19 -8.43 -32.39
N ILE A 600 19.86 -8.56 -32.45
CA ILE A 600 19.06 -9.43 -31.58
C ILE A 600 18.83 -10.70 -32.37
N LEU A 601 19.37 -11.82 -31.94
CA LEU A 601 19.18 -13.13 -32.56
C LEU A 601 18.18 -13.92 -31.73
N VAL A 602 17.05 -14.27 -32.32
CA VAL A 602 16.03 -15.14 -31.73
C VAL A 602 15.97 -16.44 -32.50
N ASN A 603 16.20 -17.55 -31.82
CA ASN A 603 16.22 -18.88 -32.43
C ASN A 603 15.11 -19.75 -31.85
N GLY A 604 14.32 -20.37 -32.71
CA GLY A 604 13.33 -21.39 -32.38
C GLY A 604 13.99 -22.73 -32.08
N PHE A 605 14.61 -22.84 -30.90
CA PHE A 605 15.38 -24.02 -30.54
C PHE A 605 14.51 -25.29 -30.52
N ASN A 606 13.33 -25.19 -29.93
CA ASN A 606 12.33 -26.26 -29.92
C ASN A 606 10.93 -25.67 -29.98
N VAL A 607 10.25 -25.71 -31.10
CA VAL A 607 8.94 -25.10 -31.34
C VAL A 607 7.96 -26.19 -31.83
N PRO A 608 7.52 -27.10 -30.96
CA PRO A 608 6.59 -28.18 -31.34
C PRO A 608 5.20 -27.68 -31.74
N GLN A 609 4.80 -26.50 -31.26
CA GLN A 609 3.51 -25.87 -31.57
C GLN A 609 3.74 -24.48 -32.17
N GLY A 610 4.19 -24.42 -33.41
CA GLY A 610 4.57 -23.21 -34.11
C GLY A 610 3.68 -22.83 -35.30
N PRO A 611 3.96 -21.70 -35.98
CA PRO A 611 5.01 -20.75 -35.58
C PRO A 611 4.71 -20.02 -34.25
N GLN A 612 5.75 -19.76 -33.47
CA GLN A 612 5.65 -19.05 -32.21
C GLN A 612 5.80 -17.55 -32.44
N LYS A 613 4.76 -16.79 -32.10
CA LYS A 613 4.81 -15.33 -32.04
C LYS A 613 5.60 -14.91 -30.80
N TYR A 614 6.49 -13.94 -30.95
CA TYR A 614 7.28 -13.39 -29.86
C TYR A 614 7.33 -11.86 -29.90
N TYR A 615 7.65 -11.27 -28.77
CA TYR A 615 7.76 -9.82 -28.56
C TYR A 615 9.17 -9.51 -28.08
N VAL A 616 9.83 -8.59 -28.75
CA VAL A 616 11.10 -8.01 -28.30
C VAL A 616 10.80 -6.62 -27.78
N VAL A 617 11.15 -6.35 -26.55
CA VAL A 617 11.04 -5.02 -25.94
C VAL A 617 12.44 -4.56 -25.58
N TYR A 618 12.77 -3.32 -25.93
CA TYR A 618 14.08 -2.76 -25.63
C TYR A 618 13.98 -1.36 -25.02
N GLU A 619 14.97 -1.01 -24.22
CA GLU A 619 15.07 0.30 -23.61
C GLU A 619 16.51 0.79 -23.60
N PHE A 620 16.67 2.06 -23.96
CA PHE A 620 17.93 2.81 -23.82
C PHE A 620 17.79 3.74 -22.63
N VAL A 621 18.39 3.39 -21.52
CA VAL A 621 18.39 4.23 -20.30
C VAL A 621 19.55 5.22 -20.42
N PRO A 622 19.30 6.53 -20.57
CA PRO A 622 20.38 7.53 -20.61
C PRO A 622 20.96 7.77 -19.20
N ASP A 623 21.96 8.63 -19.12
CA ASP A 623 22.32 9.22 -17.83
C ASP A 623 21.35 10.36 -17.52
N TYR A 624 20.53 10.20 -16.45
CA TYR A 624 19.42 11.11 -16.16
C TYR A 624 19.07 11.18 -14.67
N VAL A 625 18.39 12.25 -14.33
CA VAL A 625 17.61 12.43 -13.11
C VAL A 625 16.24 12.94 -13.53
N GLU A 626 15.16 12.41 -12.97
CA GLU A 626 13.80 12.80 -13.30
C GLU A 626 12.89 12.73 -12.09
N LEU A 627 12.24 13.84 -11.75
CA LEU A 627 11.18 13.88 -10.73
C LEU A 627 9.98 13.08 -11.22
N THR A 628 9.49 12.17 -10.37
CA THR A 628 8.30 11.37 -10.64
C THR A 628 7.16 11.71 -9.69
N TYR A 629 7.45 12.38 -8.58
CA TYR A 629 6.48 13.04 -7.70
C TYR A 629 7.17 14.08 -6.80
N PRO A 630 6.62 15.30 -6.68
CA PRO A 630 5.55 15.82 -7.53
C PRO A 630 6.07 16.15 -8.92
N MET A 631 5.24 15.98 -9.95
CA MET A 631 5.60 16.28 -11.33
C MET A 631 5.15 17.67 -11.81
N GLY A 632 4.16 18.27 -11.13
CA GLY A 632 3.57 19.54 -11.46
C GLY A 632 2.06 19.51 -11.50
N GLY A 633 1.44 20.59 -11.03
CA GLY A 633 -0.02 20.70 -10.94
C GLY A 633 -0.63 20.07 -9.70
N GLU A 634 0.13 19.28 -8.93
CA GLU A 634 -0.36 18.71 -7.66
C GLU A 634 -0.56 19.81 -6.62
N ALA A 635 -1.49 19.53 -5.70
CA ALA A 635 -1.71 20.34 -4.52
C ALA A 635 -0.89 19.81 -3.35
N VAL A 636 -0.21 20.72 -2.66
CA VAL A 636 0.53 20.46 -1.42
C VAL A 636 0.03 21.39 -0.32
N VAL A 637 0.20 21.00 0.93
CA VAL A 637 -0.29 21.75 2.08
C VAL A 637 0.86 22.53 2.73
N PRO A 638 0.71 23.82 2.99
CA PRO A 638 1.76 24.61 3.64
C PRO A 638 2.19 24.01 4.98
N GLY A 639 3.50 23.76 5.15
CA GLY A 639 4.08 23.22 6.36
C GLY A 639 3.94 21.72 6.54
N SER A 640 3.32 20.99 5.58
CA SER A 640 3.31 19.52 5.59
C SER A 640 4.65 18.94 5.19
N ASN A 641 4.84 17.65 5.51
CA ASN A 641 5.93 16.85 4.97
C ASN A 641 5.40 16.03 3.78
N GLU A 642 6.06 16.16 2.64
CA GLU A 642 5.75 15.37 1.43
C GLU A 642 6.88 14.40 1.11
N SER A 643 6.53 13.17 0.80
CA SER A 643 7.49 12.19 0.28
C SER A 643 7.64 12.42 -1.22
N ILE A 644 8.76 12.98 -1.63
CA ILE A 644 9.11 13.19 -3.04
C ILE A 644 9.78 11.93 -3.61
N ARG A 645 9.62 11.71 -4.92
CA ARG A 645 10.18 10.56 -5.63
C ARG A 645 10.78 10.97 -6.97
N TRP A 646 11.82 10.25 -7.36
CA TRP A 646 12.51 10.44 -8.64
C TRP A 646 13.04 9.11 -9.18
N ASP A 647 13.26 9.08 -10.48
CA ASP A 647 14.04 8.05 -11.15
C ASP A 647 15.39 8.64 -11.58
N ALA A 648 16.42 7.81 -11.59
CA ALA A 648 17.75 8.24 -12.00
C ALA A 648 18.59 7.03 -12.44
N SER A 649 19.52 7.24 -13.37
CA SER A 649 20.56 6.28 -13.68
C SER A 649 21.43 5.98 -12.45
N ALA A 650 22.10 4.81 -12.45
CA ALA A 650 23.07 4.48 -11.40
C ALA A 650 24.20 5.53 -11.35
N GLY A 651 24.66 5.84 -10.15
CA GLY A 651 25.71 6.84 -9.94
C GLY A 651 26.14 6.90 -8.47
N THR A 652 27.23 7.62 -8.20
CA THR A 652 27.80 7.78 -6.85
C THR A 652 27.60 9.17 -6.24
N THR A 653 27.16 10.14 -7.05
CA THR A 653 26.95 11.53 -6.60
C THR A 653 25.61 11.65 -5.86
N PRO A 654 25.58 12.20 -4.64
CA PRO A 654 24.35 12.48 -3.91
C PRO A 654 23.45 13.46 -4.66
N PHE A 655 22.16 13.44 -4.31
CA PHE A 655 21.17 14.38 -4.81
C PHE A 655 21.05 15.61 -3.90
N THR A 656 20.79 16.77 -4.50
CA THR A 656 20.38 18.00 -3.81
C THR A 656 18.94 18.31 -4.23
N LEU A 657 18.13 18.68 -3.25
CA LEU A 657 16.73 19.06 -3.43
C LEU A 657 16.60 20.56 -3.20
N GLU A 658 15.86 21.24 -4.06
CA GLU A 658 15.66 22.68 -4.01
C GLU A 658 14.21 23.03 -4.34
N TRP A 659 13.68 24.09 -3.75
CA TRP A 659 12.36 24.60 -4.04
C TRP A 659 12.39 26.09 -4.39
N SER A 660 11.38 26.54 -5.12
CA SER A 660 11.19 27.92 -5.53
C SER A 660 9.74 28.34 -5.30
N SER A 661 9.52 29.50 -4.69
CA SER A 661 8.19 30.11 -4.52
C SER A 661 7.82 31.13 -5.61
N ASN A 662 8.70 31.36 -6.58
CA ASN A 662 8.57 32.37 -7.61
C ASN A 662 8.73 31.81 -9.05
N GLY A 663 8.23 30.59 -9.25
CA GLY A 663 8.20 29.95 -10.56
C GLY A 663 9.56 29.51 -11.12
N GLY A 664 10.59 29.38 -10.26
CA GLY A 664 11.95 28.96 -10.67
C GLY A 664 12.94 30.12 -10.84
N ALA A 665 12.53 31.36 -10.57
CA ALA A 665 13.43 32.51 -10.68
C ALA A 665 14.56 32.52 -9.64
N SER A 666 14.32 31.92 -8.47
CA SER A 666 15.33 31.69 -7.44
C SER A 666 15.02 30.38 -6.69
N TRP A 667 16.06 29.73 -6.19
CA TRP A 667 15.97 28.44 -5.56
C TRP A 667 16.50 28.47 -4.13
N SER A 668 15.80 27.80 -3.23
CA SER A 668 16.16 27.61 -1.84
C SER A 668 16.47 26.12 -1.59
N PHE A 669 17.44 25.85 -0.73
CA PHE A 669 17.81 24.48 -0.36
C PHE A 669 16.66 23.79 0.39
N ALA A 670 16.36 22.54 -0.01
CA ALA A 670 15.32 21.70 0.59
C ALA A 670 15.91 20.51 1.35
N GLY A 671 17.09 20.03 0.94
CA GLY A 671 17.74 18.86 1.54
C GLY A 671 18.69 18.14 0.61
N THR A 672 19.25 17.04 1.10
CA THR A 672 20.08 16.13 0.29
C THR A 672 19.59 14.68 0.46
N ALA A 673 19.90 13.85 -0.54
CA ALA A 673 19.64 12.42 -0.47
C ALA A 673 20.84 11.62 -0.99
N PRO A 674 21.11 10.43 -0.43
CA PRO A 674 22.19 9.55 -0.91
C PRO A 674 22.05 9.18 -2.39
N ALA A 675 23.15 8.86 -3.06
CA ALA A 675 23.17 8.49 -4.48
C ALA A 675 22.27 7.30 -4.84
N ALA A 676 22.08 6.37 -3.91
CA ALA A 676 21.20 5.21 -4.08
C ALA A 676 19.72 5.52 -3.82
N ALA A 677 19.38 6.66 -3.17
CA ALA A 677 18.01 7.00 -2.84
C ALA A 677 17.18 7.31 -4.09
N ARG A 678 15.89 6.98 -4.03
CA ARG A 678 14.88 7.31 -5.04
C ARG A 678 13.67 8.01 -4.42
N SER A 679 13.76 8.35 -3.15
CA SER A 679 12.78 9.14 -2.41
C SER A 679 13.45 9.91 -1.28
N ALA A 680 12.82 11.00 -0.85
CA ALA A 680 13.19 11.77 0.33
C ALA A 680 11.97 12.53 0.85
N ASN A 681 11.97 12.87 2.13
CA ASN A 681 10.97 13.75 2.70
C ASN A 681 11.36 15.21 2.47
N TRP A 682 10.37 16.03 2.20
CA TRP A 682 10.50 17.46 1.97
C TRP A 682 9.46 18.21 2.79
N SER A 683 9.90 19.17 3.59
CA SER A 683 9.00 20.08 4.31
C SER A 683 8.52 21.18 3.36
N VAL A 684 7.24 21.20 3.09
CA VAL A 684 6.60 22.16 2.20
C VAL A 684 6.68 23.57 2.81
N PRO A 685 7.07 24.62 2.05
CA PRO A 685 7.08 25.99 2.57
C PRO A 685 5.75 26.43 3.19
N THR A 686 5.80 27.12 4.32
CA THR A 686 4.60 27.53 5.07
C THR A 686 3.81 28.64 4.41
N THR A 687 4.42 29.42 3.51
CA THR A 687 3.75 30.52 2.79
C THR A 687 2.94 30.00 1.62
N PRO A 688 1.62 30.21 1.58
CA PRO A 688 0.79 29.83 0.45
C PRO A 688 1.23 30.49 -0.86
N THR A 689 1.32 29.72 -1.94
CA THR A 689 1.61 30.22 -3.30
C THR A 689 1.11 29.24 -4.36
N GLY A 690 0.70 29.75 -5.52
CA GLY A 690 0.39 28.92 -6.69
C GLY A 690 1.57 28.75 -7.67
N ASP A 691 2.75 29.25 -7.34
CA ASP A 691 3.96 29.21 -8.19
C ASP A 691 5.11 28.42 -7.57
N LEU A 692 4.79 27.51 -6.65
CA LEU A 692 5.77 26.63 -6.01
C LEU A 692 6.34 25.63 -7.02
N ARG A 693 7.66 25.49 -7.06
CA ARG A 693 8.36 24.46 -7.83
C ARG A 693 9.33 23.70 -6.96
N LEU A 694 9.58 22.47 -7.33
CA LEU A 694 10.61 21.61 -6.76
C LEU A 694 11.59 21.20 -7.86
N ARG A 695 12.88 21.14 -7.52
CA ARG A 695 13.96 20.68 -8.40
C ARG A 695 14.83 19.66 -7.67
N ILE A 696 15.29 18.67 -8.40
CA ILE A 696 16.32 17.73 -7.98
C ILE A 696 17.58 17.91 -8.83
N VAL A 697 18.74 17.88 -8.20
CA VAL A 697 20.04 18.10 -8.86
C VAL A 697 21.00 16.96 -8.50
N ARG A 698 21.73 16.45 -9.48
CA ARG A 698 22.83 15.51 -9.32
C ARG A 698 24.00 15.90 -10.23
N GLY A 699 25.03 16.54 -9.67
CA GLY A 699 26.13 17.07 -10.47
C GLY A 699 25.67 18.14 -11.47
N THR A 700 25.82 17.86 -12.75
CA THR A 700 25.35 18.73 -13.86
C THR A 700 23.93 18.45 -14.33
N GLN A 701 23.31 17.39 -13.82
CA GLN A 701 21.96 16.98 -14.20
C GLN A 701 20.95 17.55 -13.22
N SER A 702 19.82 17.97 -13.72
CA SER A 702 18.70 18.41 -12.89
C SER A 702 17.39 18.18 -13.59
N ASP A 703 16.33 18.02 -12.80
CA ASP A 703 14.97 18.03 -13.29
C ASP A 703 14.09 18.80 -12.30
N GLU A 704 13.05 19.44 -12.80
CA GLU A 704 12.11 20.23 -12.00
C GLU A 704 10.67 19.90 -12.33
N THR A 705 9.74 20.28 -11.46
CA THR A 705 8.32 20.09 -11.71
C THR A 705 7.89 20.73 -13.03
N ASN A 706 7.22 19.97 -13.90
CA ASN A 706 6.80 20.40 -15.25
C ASN A 706 5.77 21.54 -15.23
N ALA A 707 5.02 21.66 -14.12
CA ALA A 707 4.10 22.75 -13.87
C ALA A 707 4.20 23.18 -12.39
N PRO A 708 3.81 24.41 -12.04
CA PRO A 708 3.80 24.86 -10.65
C PRO A 708 2.86 24.04 -9.78
N LEU A 709 3.28 23.77 -8.54
CA LEU A 709 2.50 23.15 -7.48
C LEU A 709 1.59 24.22 -6.83
N LYS A 710 0.49 23.76 -6.28
CA LYS A 710 -0.51 24.59 -5.61
C LYS A 710 -0.33 24.45 -4.09
N ASN A 711 0.46 25.35 -3.49
CA ASN A 711 0.73 25.34 -2.05
C ASN A 711 -0.33 26.16 -1.32
N ILE A 712 -1.41 25.51 -0.89
CA ILE A 712 -2.49 26.14 -0.13
C ILE A 712 -3.19 25.08 0.74
N ALA A 713 -3.63 25.50 1.94
CA ALA A 713 -4.30 24.59 2.85
C ALA A 713 -5.66 24.12 2.31
N VAL A 714 -6.05 22.92 2.69
CA VAL A 714 -7.34 22.32 2.34
C VAL A 714 -8.43 22.95 3.24
N PRO A 715 -9.59 23.37 2.69
CA PRO A 715 -10.69 23.86 3.51
C PRO A 715 -11.17 22.80 4.52
N ALA A 716 -11.40 23.22 5.76
CA ALA A 716 -11.87 22.35 6.84
C ALA A 716 -13.34 22.66 7.18
N ALA A 717 -13.98 21.74 7.90
CA ALA A 717 -15.34 21.88 8.43
C ALA A 717 -16.40 22.21 7.36
N LEU A 718 -16.30 21.61 6.16
CA LEU A 718 -17.38 21.67 5.19
C LEU A 718 -18.63 21.00 5.79
N THR A 719 -19.75 21.73 5.80
CA THR A 719 -21.04 21.28 6.34
C THR A 719 -22.22 21.76 5.48
N VAL A 720 -23.33 21.07 5.60
CA VAL A 720 -24.63 21.54 5.16
C VAL A 720 -25.19 22.41 6.29
N ALA A 721 -25.09 23.74 6.12
CA ALA A 721 -25.54 24.68 7.14
C ALA A 721 -27.06 24.69 7.32
N TRP A 722 -27.79 24.55 6.24
CA TRP A 722 -29.24 24.34 6.20
C TRP A 722 -29.69 23.74 4.85
N MET A 723 -30.85 23.10 4.87
CA MET A 723 -31.50 22.51 3.70
C MET A 723 -32.98 22.84 3.67
N CYS A 724 -33.39 23.58 2.65
CA CYS A 724 -34.80 23.92 2.32
C CYS A 724 -35.30 23.03 1.16
N PRO A 725 -36.61 23.01 0.84
CA PRO A 725 -37.16 22.15 -0.20
C PRO A 725 -36.49 22.27 -1.57
N ASP A 726 -36.01 23.46 -1.93
CA ASP A 726 -35.47 23.81 -3.25
C ASP A 726 -34.03 24.30 -3.20
N SER A 727 -33.41 24.37 -2.03
CA SER A 727 -32.07 24.96 -1.88
C SER A 727 -31.31 24.40 -0.67
N THR A 728 -29.99 24.42 -0.77
CA THR A 728 -29.07 23.92 0.25
C THR A 728 -27.92 24.90 0.44
N LYS A 729 -27.62 25.30 1.67
CA LYS A 729 -26.47 26.14 1.98
C LYS A 729 -25.31 25.31 2.53
N LEU A 730 -24.19 25.43 1.87
CA LEU A 730 -22.90 24.90 2.30
C LEU A 730 -22.10 25.97 3.04
N SER A 731 -21.32 25.59 4.04
CA SER A 731 -20.38 26.47 4.73
C SER A 731 -19.10 25.71 5.11
N TRP A 732 -18.00 26.42 5.17
CA TRP A 732 -16.68 25.87 5.53
C TRP A 732 -15.81 26.94 6.20
N ASN A 733 -14.67 26.55 6.76
CA ASN A 733 -13.75 27.48 7.40
C ASN A 733 -12.95 28.26 6.34
N THR A 734 -12.65 29.53 6.65
CA THR A 734 -11.73 30.33 5.85
C THR A 734 -10.33 29.71 5.82
N VAL A 735 -9.66 29.79 4.67
CA VAL A 735 -8.28 29.32 4.48
C VAL A 735 -7.36 30.53 4.33
N PRO A 736 -6.31 30.67 5.14
CA PRO A 736 -5.33 31.74 5.00
C PRO A 736 -4.69 31.74 3.61
N GLY A 737 -4.65 32.92 2.96
CA GLY A 737 -4.09 33.04 1.61
C GLY A 737 -4.99 32.62 0.47
N ALA A 738 -6.23 32.17 0.75
CA ALA A 738 -7.19 31.88 -0.29
C ALA A 738 -7.80 33.18 -0.88
N SER A 739 -7.81 33.27 -2.20
CA SER A 739 -8.50 34.36 -2.93
C SER A 739 -9.98 34.02 -3.21
N ALA A 740 -10.31 32.74 -3.28
CA ALA A 740 -11.64 32.21 -3.55
C ALA A 740 -11.72 30.72 -3.16
N TYR A 741 -12.85 30.09 -3.39
CA TYR A 741 -13.11 28.66 -3.16
C TYR A 741 -13.84 28.07 -4.36
N THR A 742 -13.29 26.99 -4.93
CA THR A 742 -13.99 26.18 -5.92
C THR A 742 -14.81 25.12 -5.22
N VAL A 743 -16.12 25.12 -5.46
CA VAL A 743 -17.06 24.13 -4.94
C VAL A 743 -17.27 23.05 -5.99
N TYR A 744 -17.18 21.81 -5.56
CA TYR A 744 -17.37 20.63 -6.40
C TYR A 744 -18.65 19.89 -6.00
N ARG A 745 -19.27 19.25 -6.97
CA ARG A 745 -20.43 18.37 -6.80
C ARG A 745 -20.17 17.07 -7.56
N LEU A 746 -20.64 15.94 -7.01
CA LEU A 746 -20.57 14.66 -7.69
C LEU A 746 -21.36 14.72 -9.01
N GLY A 747 -20.65 14.48 -10.11
CA GLY A 747 -21.17 14.34 -11.46
C GLY A 747 -21.55 12.91 -11.82
N ALA A 748 -21.41 12.56 -13.09
CA ALA A 748 -21.71 11.21 -13.58
C ALA A 748 -20.68 10.15 -13.09
N ARG A 749 -19.43 10.56 -12.89
CA ARG A 749 -18.32 9.69 -12.45
C ARG A 749 -17.44 10.33 -11.38
N ASP A 750 -17.15 11.61 -11.52
CA ASP A 750 -16.17 12.33 -10.75
C ASP A 750 -16.77 13.56 -10.05
N MET A 751 -16.00 14.18 -9.18
CA MET A 751 -16.36 15.44 -8.54
C MET A 751 -16.13 16.59 -9.50
N ASP A 752 -17.18 17.07 -10.15
CA ASP A 752 -17.13 18.16 -11.13
C ASP A 752 -17.13 19.53 -10.45
N SER A 753 -16.38 20.49 -10.99
CA SER A 753 -16.41 21.88 -10.54
C SER A 753 -17.80 22.50 -10.81
N LEU A 754 -18.48 22.91 -9.74
CA LEU A 754 -19.79 23.55 -9.83
C LEU A 754 -19.67 25.05 -10.04
N THR A 755 -18.90 25.74 -9.21
CA THR A 755 -18.69 27.19 -9.24
C THR A 755 -17.51 27.59 -8.36
N THR A 756 -17.07 28.84 -8.51
CA THR A 756 -16.06 29.44 -7.64
C THR A 756 -16.64 30.66 -6.94
N VAL A 757 -16.48 30.76 -5.62
CA VAL A 757 -17.02 31.81 -4.77
C VAL A 757 -15.92 32.42 -3.88
N VAL A 758 -16.05 33.70 -3.52
CA VAL A 758 -15.10 34.38 -2.63
C VAL A 758 -15.41 34.08 -1.16
N ALA A 759 -16.70 34.07 -0.80
CA ALA A 759 -17.13 33.78 0.56
C ALA A 759 -17.01 32.29 0.90
N PRO A 760 -16.74 31.90 2.15
CA PRO A 760 -16.65 30.52 2.58
C PRO A 760 -18.05 29.88 2.75
N THR A 761 -18.98 30.26 1.92
CA THR A 761 -20.37 29.72 1.87
C THR A 761 -20.91 29.75 0.45
N LEU A 762 -21.82 28.81 0.15
CA LEU A 762 -22.55 28.78 -1.11
C LEU A 762 -23.97 28.27 -0.88
N THR A 763 -24.98 28.99 -1.42
CA THR A 763 -26.33 28.43 -1.55
C THR A 763 -26.50 27.82 -2.93
N VAL A 764 -26.81 26.52 -2.97
CA VAL A 764 -27.05 25.75 -4.19
C VAL A 764 -28.54 25.55 -4.34
N VAL A 765 -29.10 26.00 -5.47
CA VAL A 765 -30.51 25.72 -5.82
C VAL A 765 -30.62 24.28 -6.32
N MET A 766 -31.28 23.44 -5.56
CA MET A 766 -31.52 22.04 -5.87
C MET A 766 -32.61 21.45 -4.97
N PRO A 767 -33.43 20.49 -5.46
CA PRO A 767 -34.44 19.84 -4.63
C PRO A 767 -33.83 19.13 -3.41
N ALA A 768 -34.47 19.22 -2.26
CA ALA A 768 -34.05 18.54 -1.04
C ALA A 768 -33.96 17.03 -1.23
N VAL A 769 -34.88 16.45 -1.98
CA VAL A 769 -34.96 15.00 -2.26
C VAL A 769 -33.78 14.48 -3.12
N GLN A 770 -33.07 15.37 -3.81
CA GLN A 770 -31.92 14.98 -4.60
C GLN A 770 -30.68 14.85 -3.69
N ASN A 771 -30.27 13.62 -3.41
CA ASN A 771 -29.01 13.36 -2.71
C ASN A 771 -27.80 13.53 -3.62
N THR A 772 -26.70 14.07 -3.08
CA THR A 772 -25.42 14.23 -3.80
C THR A 772 -24.29 14.52 -2.83
N TRP A 773 -23.06 14.51 -3.33
CA TRP A 773 -21.84 14.82 -2.57
C TRP A 773 -21.26 16.16 -2.98
N PHE A 774 -20.71 16.89 -2.01
CA PHE A 774 -20.04 18.17 -2.20
C PHE A 774 -18.64 18.15 -1.59
N ALA A 775 -17.70 18.85 -2.23
CA ALA A 775 -16.36 19.14 -1.70
C ALA A 775 -15.97 20.57 -2.08
N VAL A 776 -14.94 21.09 -1.41
CA VAL A 776 -14.45 22.46 -1.64
C VAL A 776 -12.92 22.45 -1.68
N ALA A 777 -12.33 23.26 -2.57
CA ALA A 777 -10.91 23.55 -2.60
C ALA A 777 -10.67 25.06 -2.46
N ALA A 778 -9.65 25.46 -1.72
CA ALA A 778 -9.18 26.84 -1.67
C ALA A 778 -8.44 27.20 -2.96
N VAL A 779 -8.60 28.43 -3.43
CA VAL A 779 -7.94 28.95 -4.64
C VAL A 779 -6.83 29.90 -4.24
N THR A 780 -5.64 29.71 -4.79
CA THR A 780 -4.48 30.56 -4.56
C THR A 780 -4.66 31.95 -5.17
N ASN A 781 -3.83 32.90 -4.80
CA ASN A 781 -3.86 34.30 -5.30
C ASN A 781 -3.71 34.42 -6.83
N ASN A 782 -3.14 33.40 -7.50
CA ASN A 782 -3.01 33.35 -8.96
C ASN A 782 -4.09 32.47 -9.63
N GLY A 783 -5.21 32.21 -8.93
CA GLY A 783 -6.38 31.57 -9.50
C GLY A 783 -6.32 30.02 -9.61
N ARG A 784 -5.37 29.36 -8.95
CA ARG A 784 -5.23 27.89 -9.00
C ARG A 784 -5.91 27.24 -7.81
N ALA A 785 -6.85 26.33 -8.05
CA ALA A 785 -7.50 25.54 -6.99
C ALA A 785 -6.51 24.52 -6.42
N GLY A 786 -6.37 24.51 -5.09
CA GLY A 786 -5.59 23.53 -4.33
C GLY A 786 -6.27 22.19 -4.19
N GLY A 787 -5.87 21.40 -3.18
CA GLY A 787 -6.52 20.13 -2.84
C GLY A 787 -7.95 20.37 -2.34
N ARG A 788 -8.90 19.52 -2.78
CA ARG A 788 -10.25 19.55 -2.25
C ARG A 788 -10.32 18.80 -0.92
N CYS A 789 -11.21 19.25 -0.04
CA CYS A 789 -11.49 18.57 1.21
C CYS A 789 -12.18 17.21 0.98
N ILE A 790 -12.28 16.42 2.03
CA ILE A 790 -13.14 15.21 2.04
C ILE A 790 -14.56 15.65 1.72
N ALA A 791 -15.18 14.97 0.77
CA ALA A 791 -16.54 15.28 0.36
C ALA A 791 -17.53 14.85 1.43
N ILE A 792 -18.60 15.65 1.57
CA ILE A 792 -19.74 15.34 2.44
C ILE A 792 -20.96 14.97 1.61
N GLU A 793 -21.72 14.02 2.13
CA GLU A 793 -23.03 13.70 1.58
C GLU A 793 -24.05 14.73 2.05
N LYS A 794 -24.84 15.28 1.13
CA LYS A 794 -25.88 16.23 1.45
C LYS A 794 -27.04 15.59 2.21
N GLY A 795 -27.40 14.37 1.86
CA GLY A 795 -28.60 13.72 2.36
C GLY A 795 -29.90 14.29 1.73
N THR A 796 -31.04 13.91 2.31
CA THR A 796 -32.39 14.28 1.83
C THR A 796 -33.29 14.89 2.91
N THR A 797 -32.81 14.91 4.17
CA THR A 797 -33.63 15.39 5.31
C THR A 797 -33.52 16.91 5.45
N LEU A 798 -34.65 17.60 5.42
CA LEU A 798 -34.70 19.05 5.65
C LEU A 798 -34.13 19.39 7.02
N SER A 799 -33.29 20.43 7.08
CA SER A 799 -32.63 20.86 8.31
C SER A 799 -32.36 22.36 8.30
N GLY A 800 -32.64 23.05 9.42
CA GLY A 800 -32.29 24.45 9.64
C GLY A 800 -32.84 25.43 8.62
N CYS A 801 -33.90 25.06 7.89
CA CYS A 801 -34.54 25.96 6.92
C CYS A 801 -35.22 27.12 7.65
N ILE A 802 -34.64 28.30 7.54
CA ILE A 802 -35.29 29.52 8.02
C ILE A 802 -36.00 30.16 6.84
N VAL A 803 -37.32 30.14 6.87
CA VAL A 803 -38.12 30.88 5.89
C VAL A 803 -38.11 32.34 6.31
N GLU A 804 -37.26 33.17 5.64
CA GLU A 804 -37.20 34.61 5.91
C GLU A 804 -38.48 35.36 5.68
N LYS A 805 -39.49 34.73 5.05
CA LYS A 805 -40.85 35.24 4.89
C LYS A 805 -41.82 34.16 5.30
N ASP A 806 -42.00 34.00 6.58
CA ASP A 806 -43.19 33.38 7.09
C ASP A 806 -44.35 34.35 6.79
N ALA A 807 -45.36 33.87 6.04
CA ALA A 807 -46.65 34.57 5.97
C ALA A 807 -47.21 34.57 7.39
N SER A 808 -46.93 35.58 8.17
CA SER A 808 -47.56 35.73 9.49
C SER A 808 -49.04 35.70 9.24
N VAL A 809 -49.74 34.79 9.86
CA VAL A 809 -51.20 34.83 9.97
C VAL A 809 -51.51 36.09 10.78
N GLN A 810 -51.80 37.20 10.11
CA GLN A 810 -52.10 38.47 10.78
C GLN A 810 -53.43 38.48 11.45
N SER A 811 -54.35 37.57 11.16
CA SER A 811 -55.54 37.36 11.97
C SER A 811 -56.14 35.97 11.62
N ILE A 812 -56.38 35.18 12.62
CA ILE A 812 -57.35 34.08 12.54
C ILE A 812 -58.70 34.73 12.85
N THR A 813 -59.47 35.08 11.81
CA THR A 813 -60.91 35.34 11.99
C THR A 813 -61.47 34.05 12.51
N ALA A 814 -61.90 34.04 13.76
CA ALA A 814 -62.28 32.87 14.51
C ALA A 814 -63.19 31.96 13.70
N PRO A 815 -62.96 30.64 13.81
CA PRO A 815 -63.90 29.70 13.24
C PRO A 815 -65.24 29.84 13.95
N ILE A 816 -66.28 29.97 13.23
CA ILE A 816 -67.67 29.87 13.73
C ILE A 816 -67.80 28.46 14.29
N ALA A 817 -68.13 28.34 15.57
CA ALA A 817 -68.28 27.04 16.22
C ALA A 817 -69.26 26.14 15.44
N GLY A 818 -68.77 25.01 14.95
CA GLY A 818 -69.57 23.98 14.23
C GLY A 818 -69.21 23.73 12.78
N GLN A 819 -68.25 24.38 12.16
CA GLN A 819 -67.78 24.13 10.79
C GLN A 819 -66.33 23.81 10.69
N PHE A 820 -65.94 22.62 11.15
CA PHE A 820 -64.65 22.05 10.80
C PHE A 820 -64.84 20.79 10.00
N PRO A 821 -64.47 20.76 8.69
CA PRO A 821 -63.96 19.53 8.14
C PRO A 821 -62.66 19.20 8.82
N SER A 822 -62.46 17.96 9.20
CA SER A 822 -61.25 17.46 9.83
C SER A 822 -59.99 17.99 9.09
N CYS A 823 -59.15 18.81 9.75
CA CYS A 823 -57.81 19.03 9.31
C CYS A 823 -57.08 17.70 9.47
N GLN A 824 -56.80 17.05 8.37
CA GLN A 824 -55.72 16.05 8.33
C GLN A 824 -54.39 16.79 8.27
N PRO A 825 -53.38 16.29 9.01
CA PRO A 825 -52.07 16.90 9.09
C PRO A 825 -51.31 16.93 7.76
#